data_9fb6f6c0c984b84c9a30dda21a43f93a
#
_entry.id   9fb6f6c0c984b84c9a30dda21a43f93a
#
_cell.length_a   1.000
_cell.length_b   1.000
_cell.length_c   1.000
_cell.angle_alpha   90.00
_cell.angle_beta   90.00
_cell.angle_gamma   90.00
#
_symmetry.space_group_name_H-M   'P 1'
#
loop_
_entity.id
_entity.type
_entity.pdbx_description
1 polymer ?
#
loop_
_entity_poly.entity_id
_entity_poly.type
_entity_poly.pdbx_seq_one_letter_code
_entity_poly.pdbx_strand_id
1 'polypeptide(L)'
;MHRNISVFTILLGFLLSACAEANTSSFSISSNGSSTLSESSNDLSSSILSSGMNESCETIVPSSSNARMSTRALETQPNQSSLESWFDETKSNKINPTIDLSTTTLTSQERVDLDLAAINYTLGMSLPSTGTNRSAFTWDSSHPDIISAKGAYINLKPGDEPVDITLTVTAKHGSITGTREFVVNVQPTPEQVLSRSDLLPFVNTSEEYLVVDQENIPVYFTDTGTIPYMDVATFMEMVDGAVDFEILTFTEEEDILTVAYTLEDEDENLEPIFYEYEAILDFELNTFSVEDFSFFGNYVKSTETDFSDGLVFLGGIGNNAELVTIPLNDYRIDLVRHNGEYMMPISILNLLFLNAIYYDVYYNGDKIYGFDTFTALDSTSPVLTEMKTSSFNLESMSLDLRQSTYHFLALAFDYFYGLKDDKNIVSFYDYLEEYADKILTGLDRNLYSGLFGFAYGLDDLHTWHEATGFYEPTSYTIPLTSLSQLGRQTQNYYQGRWAVEDLMEAAYGVNANGSPINPPALRLMDDDQIAVIFIRGFTVDTPNEVKSILCSLPETVESVVMDISYNGGGNVGAVLRLFGYMTEENIQFSSMNPVDGSAATYFYDSTYAAFDYDWYVMTSSITFSAANLMASMAKEMGVATIIGTQSSGGAASIGLFVTPDGTMLLRSTLNVFANVTVDENGNRTYTSVEPGVPVDYTLTNPFDNAAITNLINQIRSERS
;
A
#
# COMPACT_ATOMS: atom_id res chain seq x y z
N MET A 1 -19.06 8.99 -34.50
CA MET A 1 -18.05 9.54 -33.60
C MET A 1 -18.68 9.60 -32.21
N HIS A 2 -18.84 8.49 -31.52
CA HIS A 2 -19.18 8.43 -30.12
C HIS A 2 -19.19 6.97 -29.71
N ARG A 3 -18.37 6.64 -28.73
CA ARG A 3 -18.24 5.37 -28.00
C ARG A 3 -17.20 4.40 -28.53
N ASN A 4 -15.93 4.73 -28.33
CA ASN A 4 -14.95 3.71 -28.00
C ASN A 4 -14.67 3.84 -26.50
N ILE A 5 -15.54 3.29 -25.69
CA ILE A 5 -15.20 3.02 -24.28
C ILE A 5 -14.45 1.69 -24.34
N SER A 6 -13.17 1.79 -24.68
CA SER A 6 -12.26 0.66 -24.70
C SER A 6 -12.13 0.11 -23.27
N VAL A 7 -12.06 -1.18 -23.18
CA VAL A 7 -11.75 -1.99 -21.99
C VAL A 7 -10.57 -1.43 -21.17
N PHE A 8 -9.58 -0.85 -21.85
CA PHE A 8 -8.45 -0.16 -21.22
C PHE A 8 -8.82 1.11 -20.43
N THR A 9 -9.94 1.74 -20.71
CA THR A 9 -10.38 2.94 -19.97
C THR A 9 -10.75 2.59 -18.54
N ILE A 10 -11.27 1.38 -18.31
CA ILE A 10 -11.62 0.87 -16.96
C ILE A 10 -10.36 0.59 -16.17
N LEU A 11 -9.39 -0.14 -16.73
CA LEU A 11 -8.09 -0.37 -16.08
C LEU A 11 -7.38 0.94 -15.71
N LEU A 12 -7.54 1.96 -16.56
CA LEU A 12 -6.95 3.27 -16.32
C LEU A 12 -7.64 4.04 -15.19
N GLY A 13 -8.95 3.95 -15.03
CA GLY A 13 -9.66 4.53 -13.90
C GLY A 13 -9.03 4.07 -12.58
N PHE A 14 -8.65 2.80 -12.50
CA PHE A 14 -7.97 2.21 -11.33
C PHE A 14 -6.50 2.59 -11.23
N LEU A 15 -5.77 2.66 -12.33
CA LEU A 15 -4.38 3.14 -12.36
C LEU A 15 -4.29 4.63 -12.00
N LEU A 16 -5.33 5.40 -12.32
CA LEU A 16 -5.37 6.85 -12.11
C LEU A 16 -5.77 7.25 -10.69
N SER A 17 -6.48 6.39 -9.92
CA SER A 17 -6.85 6.67 -8.53
C SER A 17 -5.72 6.48 -7.52
N ALA A 18 -4.63 5.88 -7.90
CA ALA A 18 -3.65 5.18 -7.07
C ALA A 18 -2.78 5.99 -6.12
N CYS A 19 -2.93 7.26 -5.94
CA CYS A 19 -2.03 8.00 -5.03
C CYS A 19 -2.70 9.19 -4.33
N ALA A 20 -4.00 9.13 -4.03
CA ALA A 20 -4.64 10.20 -3.27
C ALA A 20 -4.29 10.10 -1.78
N GLU A 21 -3.61 11.13 -1.29
CA GLU A 21 -3.53 11.53 0.13
C GLU A 21 -2.82 10.67 1.17
N ALA A 22 -2.03 9.67 0.83
CA ALA A 22 -1.25 8.87 1.81
C ALA A 22 -0.24 9.66 2.67
N ASN A 23 -0.18 10.98 2.57
CA ASN A 23 0.82 11.82 3.24
C ASN A 23 0.33 12.70 4.38
N THR A 24 -0.87 12.50 4.92
CA THR A 24 -1.38 13.30 6.05
C THR A 24 -1.33 12.62 7.40
N SER A 25 -0.91 11.36 7.52
CA SER A 25 -0.63 10.78 8.85
C SER A 25 0.63 11.44 9.42
N SER A 26 0.41 12.51 10.13
CA SER A 26 1.42 13.30 10.85
C SER A 26 2.15 12.45 11.88
N PHE A 27 3.41 12.13 11.61
CA PHE A 27 4.36 11.83 12.66
C PHE A 27 4.60 13.09 13.49
N SER A 28 3.78 13.33 14.51
CA SER A 28 4.01 14.43 15.44
C SER A 28 5.12 14.07 16.42
N ILE A 29 6.32 14.49 16.13
CA ILE A 29 7.38 14.64 17.15
C ILE A 29 7.30 16.08 17.65
N SER A 30 6.84 16.25 18.88
CA SER A 30 6.70 17.55 19.53
C SER A 30 8.06 18.26 19.69
N SER A 31 8.23 19.40 19.04
CA SER A 31 9.22 20.40 19.47
C SER A 31 8.50 21.56 20.15
N ASN A 32 8.77 21.76 21.44
CA ASN A 32 8.30 22.90 22.20
C ASN A 32 8.97 24.19 21.75
N GLY A 33 8.22 25.20 21.40
CA GLY A 33 8.69 26.56 21.18
C GLY A 33 7.56 27.54 21.00
N SER A 34 7.17 28.23 22.07
CA SER A 34 6.13 29.25 22.09
C SER A 34 6.61 30.59 21.57
N SER A 35 5.84 31.27 20.74
CA SER A 35 5.74 32.74 20.78
C SER A 35 4.42 33.26 20.15
N THR A 36 3.77 34.10 20.89
CA THR A 36 2.55 34.83 20.60
C THR A 36 2.83 36.08 19.75
N LEU A 37 1.93 36.47 18.83
CA LEU A 37 1.41 37.81 18.67
C LEU A 37 0.64 38.06 17.34
N SER A 38 -0.60 38.35 17.46
CA SER A 38 -1.48 39.50 17.09
C SER A 38 -1.88 39.70 15.62
N GLU A 39 -3.19 39.82 15.48
CA GLU A 39 -4.02 40.14 14.32
C GLU A 39 -3.75 41.51 13.68
N SER A 40 -3.93 41.57 12.36
CA SER A 40 -4.57 42.74 11.73
C SER A 40 -5.16 42.37 10.35
N SER A 41 -6.44 42.63 10.22
CA SER A 41 -7.27 42.56 9.03
C SER A 41 -6.98 43.68 8.04
N ASN A 42 -7.05 43.42 6.73
CA ASN A 42 -7.46 44.43 5.75
C ASN A 42 -8.07 43.80 4.49
N ASP A 43 -9.32 44.14 4.27
CA ASP A 43 -10.08 44.00 3.04
C ASP A 43 -9.48 44.79 1.88
N LEU A 44 -9.47 44.24 0.69
CA LEU A 44 -9.48 45.04 -0.55
C LEU A 44 -10.29 44.35 -1.66
N SER A 45 -11.27 45.06 -2.09
CA SER A 45 -12.26 44.76 -3.10
C SER A 45 -11.74 44.98 -4.54
N SER A 46 -12.12 44.05 -5.41
CA SER A 46 -12.40 44.07 -6.86
C SER A 46 -12.19 45.33 -7.69
N SER A 47 -11.54 45.18 -8.86
CA SER A 47 -11.96 45.83 -10.09
C SER A 47 -11.61 44.95 -11.32
N ILE A 48 -12.63 44.65 -12.09
CA ILE A 48 -12.65 43.92 -13.36
C ILE A 48 -12.15 44.83 -14.47
N LEU A 49 -11.25 44.33 -15.34
CA LEU A 49 -11.13 44.77 -16.71
C LEU A 49 -10.86 43.58 -17.65
N SER A 50 -11.79 43.38 -18.55
CA SER A 50 -11.79 42.34 -19.58
C SER A 50 -10.92 42.74 -20.75
N SER A 51 -10.05 41.82 -21.21
CA SER A 51 -9.64 41.78 -22.63
C SER A 51 -8.88 40.45 -22.89
N GLY A 52 -9.32 39.75 -23.93
CA GLY A 52 -8.58 38.64 -24.58
C GLY A 52 -8.76 37.27 -23.93
N MET A 53 -9.86 36.59 -24.23
CA MET A 53 -9.99 35.17 -23.88
C MET A 53 -9.14 34.33 -24.83
N ASN A 54 -8.23 33.58 -24.28
CA ASN A 54 -7.59 32.46 -24.97
C ASN A 54 -8.62 31.33 -25.13
N GLU A 55 -8.68 30.66 -26.26
CA GLU A 55 -9.64 29.56 -26.54
C GLU A 55 -9.60 28.43 -25.50
N SER A 56 -8.48 28.28 -24.77
CA SER A 56 -8.27 27.31 -23.70
C SER A 56 -9.13 27.54 -22.47
N CYS A 57 -9.77 28.69 -22.31
CA CYS A 57 -10.44 29.12 -21.07
C CYS A 57 -11.95 29.29 -21.22
N GLU A 58 -12.58 28.62 -22.20
CA GLU A 58 -14.04 28.61 -22.25
C GLU A 58 -14.65 27.93 -21.03
N THR A 59 -15.68 28.54 -20.50
CA THR A 59 -16.32 28.24 -19.21
C THR A 59 -16.81 26.79 -19.15
N ILE A 60 -16.26 26.01 -18.25
CA ILE A 60 -16.84 24.74 -17.82
C ILE A 60 -18.12 25.11 -17.04
N VAL A 61 -19.28 24.76 -17.59
CA VAL A 61 -20.52 24.75 -16.81
C VAL A 61 -20.43 23.51 -15.90
N PRO A 62 -20.45 23.66 -14.58
CA PRO A 62 -20.40 22.47 -13.73
C PRO A 62 -21.64 21.63 -14.01
N SER A 63 -21.46 20.39 -14.44
CA SER A 63 -22.51 19.40 -14.35
C SER A 63 -22.80 19.22 -12.86
N SER A 64 -24.02 19.53 -12.46
CA SER A 64 -24.46 19.44 -11.07
C SER A 64 -24.58 17.99 -10.65
N SER A 65 -23.50 17.42 -10.16
CA SER A 65 -23.57 16.29 -9.22
C SER A 65 -23.23 16.89 -7.84
N ASN A 66 -24.22 16.92 -6.96
CA ASN A 66 -24.08 17.39 -5.59
C ASN A 66 -23.28 16.40 -4.75
N ALA A 67 -21.98 16.43 -4.82
CA ALA A 67 -21.14 15.89 -3.78
C ALA A 67 -20.80 17.03 -2.81
N ARG A 68 -21.64 17.21 -1.80
CA ARG A 68 -21.32 18.03 -0.63
C ARG A 68 -20.32 17.23 0.22
N MET A 69 -19.04 17.38 0.00
CA MET A 69 -18.07 17.14 1.05
C MET A 69 -18.24 18.23 2.11
N SER A 70 -18.78 17.83 3.24
CA SER A 70 -18.93 18.65 4.43
C SER A 70 -17.55 18.87 5.05
N THR A 71 -16.94 20.02 4.79
CA THR A 71 -15.86 20.53 5.64
C THR A 71 -16.43 20.82 7.04
N ARG A 72 -16.37 19.86 7.92
CA ARG A 72 -16.63 20.06 9.34
C ARG A 72 -15.30 20.30 10.04
N ALA A 73 -15.08 21.54 10.43
CA ALA A 73 -13.99 21.95 11.29
C ALA A 73 -13.89 21.06 12.53
N LEU A 74 -12.71 20.49 12.75
CA LEU A 74 -12.33 19.83 14.00
C LEU A 74 -12.03 20.93 15.04
N GLU A 75 -12.98 21.19 15.90
CA GLU A 75 -12.73 21.83 17.20
C GLU A 75 -12.71 20.76 18.29
N THR A 76 -11.74 20.97 19.17
CA THR A 76 -11.54 20.43 20.52
C THR A 76 -10.65 19.21 20.69
N GLN A 77 -9.40 19.51 21.05
CA GLN A 77 -8.53 18.58 21.78
C GLN A 77 -9.11 18.27 23.17
N PRO A 78 -9.07 17.05 23.66
CA PRO A 78 -9.31 16.76 25.06
C PRO A 78 -8.07 17.08 25.91
N ASN A 79 -8.33 17.75 27.01
CA ASN A 79 -7.40 18.18 28.04
C ASN A 79 -6.45 17.07 28.54
N GLN A 80 -5.17 17.41 28.59
CA GLN A 80 -4.05 16.68 29.22
C GLN A 80 -4.13 16.56 30.75
N SER A 81 -5.24 16.13 31.33
CA SER A 81 -5.36 16.02 32.78
C SER A 81 -5.81 14.67 33.35
N SER A 82 -5.77 13.59 32.56
CA SER A 82 -6.22 12.28 33.04
C SER A 82 -5.17 11.14 33.04
N LEU A 83 -3.91 11.41 32.77
CA LEU A 83 -2.84 10.39 32.73
C LEU A 83 -1.94 10.31 33.98
N GLU A 84 -2.22 11.09 35.03
CA GLU A 84 -1.41 11.06 36.28
C GLU A 84 -2.01 10.25 37.43
N SER A 85 -3.07 9.47 37.22
CA SER A 85 -3.71 8.77 38.34
C SER A 85 -3.43 7.25 38.47
N TRP A 86 -2.45 6.69 37.74
CA TRP A 86 -2.19 5.24 37.77
C TRP A 86 -0.89 4.84 38.50
N PHE A 87 -0.16 5.77 39.08
CA PHE A 87 0.96 5.45 39.98
C PHE A 87 0.76 6.13 41.33
N ASP A 88 -0.12 5.58 42.17
CA ASP A 88 -0.13 5.86 43.60
C ASP A 88 0.38 4.62 44.34
N GLU A 89 1.69 4.49 44.45
CA GLU A 89 2.39 3.58 45.30
C GLU A 89 2.47 4.12 46.73
N THR A 90 1.37 4.23 47.43
CA THR A 90 1.45 4.39 48.91
C THR A 90 0.19 3.87 49.59
N LYS A 91 0.11 2.54 49.72
CA LYS A 91 -0.53 1.93 50.93
C LYS A 91 0.23 0.68 51.34
N SER A 92 1.30 0.92 52.03
CA SER A 92 1.98 -0.06 52.86
C SER A 92 1.06 -0.48 54.02
N ASN A 93 0.34 -1.56 53.86
CA ASN A 93 -0.18 -2.29 55.01
C ASN A 93 0.91 -3.26 55.45
N LYS A 94 1.65 -2.87 56.49
CA LYS A 94 2.51 -3.77 57.25
C LYS A 94 1.63 -4.79 57.98
N ILE A 95 1.39 -5.94 57.37
CA ILE A 95 1.09 -7.18 58.07
C ILE A 95 2.40 -7.93 58.13
N ASN A 96 2.97 -7.99 59.28
CA ASN A 96 4.12 -8.81 59.61
C ASN A 96 3.60 -10.20 60.07
N PRO A 97 3.51 -11.21 59.19
CA PRO A 97 3.52 -12.58 59.65
C PRO A 97 4.99 -12.98 59.77
N THR A 98 5.44 -13.31 60.94
CA THR A 98 6.65 -14.09 61.15
C THR A 98 6.43 -15.44 60.46
N ILE A 99 6.72 -15.49 59.14
CA ILE A 99 6.85 -16.75 58.44
C ILE A 99 8.23 -17.27 58.83
N ASP A 100 8.23 -18.38 59.50
CA ASP A 100 9.43 -19.18 59.74
C ASP A 100 9.90 -19.73 58.40
N LEU A 101 10.71 -18.93 57.68
CA LEU A 101 11.37 -19.30 56.45
C LEU A 101 12.62 -20.11 56.79
N SER A 102 12.41 -21.36 57.15
CA SER A 102 13.43 -22.38 56.90
C SER A 102 13.51 -22.61 55.39
N THR A 103 13.96 -21.57 54.65
CA THR A 103 14.25 -21.67 53.24
C THR A 103 15.50 -22.52 53.06
N THR A 104 15.31 -23.78 52.78
CA THR A 104 16.32 -24.57 52.08
C THR A 104 16.61 -23.81 50.78
N THR A 105 17.69 -23.02 50.77
CA THR A 105 18.13 -22.34 49.56
C THR A 105 18.57 -23.42 48.57
N LEU A 106 17.80 -23.64 47.53
CA LEU A 106 18.16 -24.58 46.46
C LEU A 106 19.59 -24.30 46.00
N THR A 107 20.40 -25.33 45.89
CA THR A 107 21.72 -25.24 45.25
C THR A 107 21.59 -24.93 43.75
N SER A 108 22.66 -24.46 43.15
CA SER A 108 22.66 -24.21 41.70
C SER A 108 22.34 -25.49 40.91
N GLN A 109 22.79 -26.66 41.37
CA GLN A 109 22.47 -27.94 40.73
C GLN A 109 20.97 -28.25 40.84
N GLU A 110 20.37 -28.17 42.02
CA GLU A 110 18.95 -28.41 42.22
C GLU A 110 18.07 -27.47 41.41
N ARG A 111 18.48 -26.20 41.27
CA ARG A 111 17.77 -25.24 40.41
C ARG A 111 17.77 -25.68 38.95
N VAL A 112 18.93 -26.05 38.42
CA VAL A 112 19.08 -26.52 37.02
C VAL A 112 18.23 -27.77 36.78
N ASP A 113 18.32 -28.77 37.73
CA ASP A 113 17.62 -30.04 37.56
C ASP A 113 16.09 -29.87 37.65
N LEU A 114 15.59 -29.05 38.56
CA LEU A 114 14.16 -28.75 38.72
C LEU A 114 13.63 -27.95 37.53
N ASP A 115 14.36 -26.95 37.06
CA ASP A 115 13.96 -26.14 35.92
C ASP A 115 13.90 -26.96 34.64
N LEU A 116 14.90 -27.83 34.37
CA LEU A 116 14.87 -28.76 33.25
C LEU A 116 13.72 -29.77 33.32
N ALA A 117 13.45 -30.30 34.56
CA ALA A 117 12.36 -31.24 34.73
C ALA A 117 10.97 -30.63 34.54
N ALA A 118 10.83 -29.32 34.79
CA ALA A 118 9.58 -28.61 34.71
C ALA A 118 9.19 -28.22 33.26
N ILE A 119 10.11 -28.31 32.29
CA ILE A 119 9.82 -27.95 30.90
C ILE A 119 8.92 -29.04 30.29
N ASN A 120 7.75 -28.60 29.80
CA ASN A 120 6.89 -29.39 28.91
C ASN A 120 6.85 -28.67 27.57
N TYR A 121 7.23 -29.37 26.50
CA TYR A 121 7.18 -28.83 25.16
C TYR A 121 5.92 -29.27 24.41
N THR A 122 5.28 -28.35 23.76
CA THR A 122 4.18 -28.59 22.81
C THR A 122 4.51 -27.83 21.54
N LEU A 123 4.29 -28.44 20.37
CA LEU A 123 4.55 -27.85 19.07
C LEU A 123 3.89 -26.47 18.94
N GLY A 124 4.64 -25.50 18.46
CA GLY A 124 4.19 -24.11 18.26
C GLY A 124 4.23 -23.24 19.53
N MET A 125 4.66 -23.78 20.69
CA MET A 125 4.82 -22.94 21.87
C MET A 125 6.13 -22.14 21.82
N SER A 126 6.09 -20.91 22.34
CA SER A 126 7.31 -20.12 22.57
C SER A 126 8.24 -20.84 23.55
N LEU A 127 9.51 -20.98 23.22
CA LEU A 127 10.50 -21.59 24.07
C LEU A 127 10.94 -20.63 25.20
N PRO A 128 10.83 -21.01 26.48
CA PRO A 128 11.16 -20.12 27.58
C PRO A 128 12.66 -19.83 27.62
N SER A 129 13.02 -18.60 27.96
CA SER A 129 14.42 -18.19 28.18
C SER A 129 14.90 -18.34 29.62
N THR A 130 13.99 -18.62 30.58
CA THR A 130 14.30 -18.76 31.99
C THR A 130 13.38 -19.77 32.69
N GLY A 131 13.93 -20.53 33.63
CA GLY A 131 13.18 -21.41 34.51
C GLY A 131 12.61 -20.70 35.75
N THR A 132 11.62 -21.31 36.39
CA THR A 132 10.99 -20.80 37.62
C THR A 132 11.96 -20.69 38.78
N ASN A 133 13.02 -21.52 38.77
CA ASN A 133 14.09 -21.50 39.78
C ASN A 133 15.29 -20.62 39.32
N ARG A 134 15.08 -19.76 38.31
CA ARG A 134 16.04 -18.76 37.81
C ARG A 134 17.22 -19.31 37.01
N SER A 135 17.16 -20.54 36.48
CA SER A 135 18.11 -20.98 35.46
C SER A 135 17.86 -20.24 34.17
N ALA A 136 18.92 -19.75 33.50
CA ALA A 136 18.83 -19.21 32.13
C ALA A 136 18.81 -20.38 31.15
N PHE A 137 17.93 -20.33 30.16
CA PHE A 137 17.80 -21.33 29.10
C PHE A 137 18.32 -20.80 27.80
N THR A 138 19.07 -21.65 27.08
CA THR A 138 19.39 -21.50 25.65
C THR A 138 18.91 -22.75 24.95
N TRP A 139 18.32 -22.54 23.77
CA TRP A 139 17.78 -23.61 22.96
C TRP A 139 18.58 -23.75 21.68
N ASP A 140 18.64 -24.99 21.18
CA ASP A 140 19.20 -25.34 19.88
C ASP A 140 18.24 -26.31 19.19
N SER A 141 18.12 -26.21 17.86
CA SER A 141 17.25 -27.04 17.05
C SER A 141 18.06 -27.74 15.96
N SER A 142 17.80 -29.04 15.73
CA SER A 142 18.43 -29.76 14.61
C SER A 142 17.94 -29.28 13.22
N HIS A 143 16.76 -28.61 13.19
CA HIS A 143 16.15 -28.04 11.98
C HIS A 143 15.56 -26.67 12.32
N PRO A 144 16.41 -25.62 12.42
CA PRO A 144 15.96 -24.30 12.81
C PRO A 144 15.04 -23.62 11.79
N ASP A 145 15.04 -24.08 10.55
CA ASP A 145 14.15 -23.71 9.44
C ASP A 145 12.71 -24.23 9.62
N ILE A 146 12.51 -25.26 10.46
CA ILE A 146 11.18 -25.80 10.78
C ILE A 146 10.76 -25.38 12.19
N ILE A 147 11.65 -25.54 13.19
CA ILE A 147 11.42 -25.06 14.56
C ILE A 147 12.62 -24.23 14.99
N SER A 148 12.45 -22.92 15.13
CA SER A 148 13.53 -22.03 15.54
C SER A 148 13.94 -22.23 17.00
N ALA A 149 15.10 -21.68 17.40
CA ALA A 149 15.59 -21.66 18.78
C ALA A 149 14.70 -20.84 19.75
N LYS A 150 13.67 -20.15 19.26
CA LYS A 150 12.65 -19.44 20.05
C LYS A 150 11.27 -20.10 20.01
N GLY A 151 11.12 -21.13 19.17
CA GLY A 151 9.91 -21.93 19.05
C GLY A 151 9.00 -21.50 17.89
N ALA A 152 9.46 -20.64 17.00
CA ALA A 152 8.74 -20.39 15.77
C ALA A 152 8.63 -21.71 15.00
N TYR A 153 7.41 -22.11 14.67
CA TYR A 153 7.11 -23.33 13.97
C TYR A 153 6.53 -23.01 12.60
N ILE A 154 7.27 -23.40 11.55
CA ILE A 154 6.84 -23.33 10.16
C ILE A 154 6.42 -24.74 9.77
N ASN A 155 5.15 -24.94 9.41
CA ASN A 155 4.62 -26.25 9.05
C ASN A 155 5.20 -26.74 7.72
N LEU A 156 5.35 -28.08 7.59
CA LEU A 156 5.80 -28.72 6.38
C LEU A 156 4.75 -28.59 5.26
N LYS A 157 5.19 -28.65 4.02
CA LYS A 157 4.28 -28.65 2.86
C LYS A 157 3.41 -29.91 2.85
N PRO A 158 2.21 -29.86 2.25
CA PRO A 158 1.48 -31.07 1.91
C PRO A 158 2.33 -32.00 1.05
N GLY A 159 2.37 -33.29 1.41
CA GLY A 159 3.14 -34.30 0.69
C GLY A 159 4.63 -34.42 1.04
N ASP A 160 5.17 -33.53 1.90
CA ASP A 160 6.53 -33.71 2.44
C ASP A 160 6.60 -34.96 3.33
N GLU A 161 7.83 -35.52 3.49
CA GLU A 161 8.03 -36.59 4.45
C GLU A 161 8.09 -36.05 5.89
N PRO A 162 7.57 -36.79 6.90
CA PRO A 162 7.68 -36.40 8.29
C PRO A 162 9.14 -36.22 8.74
N VAL A 163 9.42 -35.21 9.57
CA VAL A 163 10.77 -34.89 10.03
C VAL A 163 10.87 -35.00 11.56
N ASP A 164 11.86 -35.78 12.04
CA ASP A 164 12.21 -35.85 13.46
C ASP A 164 13.15 -34.70 13.83
N ILE A 165 12.69 -33.79 14.68
CA ILE A 165 13.45 -32.62 15.12
C ILE A 165 13.86 -32.78 16.58
N THR A 166 15.15 -32.62 16.86
CA THR A 166 15.68 -32.61 18.22
C THR A 166 15.84 -31.16 18.69
N LEU A 167 15.10 -30.80 19.73
CA LEU A 167 15.27 -29.52 20.43
C LEU A 167 16.10 -29.80 21.70
N THR A 168 17.24 -29.14 21.84
CA THR A 168 18.13 -29.24 23.00
C THR A 168 18.06 -27.97 23.85
N VAL A 169 17.61 -28.08 25.10
CA VAL A 169 17.69 -26.99 26.06
C VAL A 169 18.91 -27.13 26.96
N THR A 170 19.68 -26.06 27.06
CA THR A 170 20.77 -25.94 28.04
C THR A 170 20.33 -24.97 29.15
N ALA A 171 20.18 -25.47 30.35
CA ALA A 171 19.90 -24.66 31.54
C ALA A 171 21.19 -24.30 32.26
N LYS A 172 21.33 -23.04 32.70
CA LYS A 172 22.52 -22.53 33.40
C LYS A 172 22.12 -21.71 34.63
N HIS A 173 22.72 -22.06 35.76
CA HIS A 173 22.63 -21.26 36.99
C HIS A 173 24.00 -21.16 37.67
N GLY A 174 24.59 -19.94 37.71
CA GLY A 174 25.97 -19.75 38.16
C GLY A 174 26.98 -20.43 37.19
N SER A 175 27.79 -21.32 37.71
CA SER A 175 28.75 -22.14 36.94
C SER A 175 28.19 -23.53 36.54
N ILE A 176 27.00 -23.88 36.99
CA ILE A 176 26.37 -25.19 36.74
C ILE A 176 25.55 -25.12 35.47
N THR A 177 25.69 -26.14 34.60
CA THR A 177 24.89 -26.33 33.40
C THR A 177 24.33 -27.74 33.34
N GLY A 178 23.17 -27.92 32.78
CA GLY A 178 22.55 -29.20 32.47
C GLY A 178 21.80 -29.08 31.14
N THR A 179 21.56 -30.23 30.49
CA THR A 179 20.88 -30.28 29.20
C THR A 179 19.70 -31.25 29.24
N ARG A 180 18.70 -30.98 28.39
CA ARG A 180 17.58 -31.90 28.14
C ARG A 180 17.21 -31.83 26.66
N GLU A 181 16.88 -32.97 26.09
CA GLU A 181 16.46 -33.08 24.68
C GLU A 181 14.98 -33.43 24.60
N PHE A 182 14.33 -32.91 23.54
CA PHE A 182 12.98 -33.23 23.14
C PHE A 182 13.01 -33.63 21.68
N VAL A 183 12.51 -34.81 21.36
CA VAL A 183 12.34 -35.24 19.96
C VAL A 183 10.89 -34.98 19.57
N VAL A 184 10.70 -34.21 18.51
CA VAL A 184 9.41 -33.82 17.96
C VAL A 184 9.32 -34.39 16.55
N ASN A 185 8.35 -35.25 16.29
CA ASN A 185 8.03 -35.70 14.95
C ASN A 185 7.04 -34.71 14.32
N VAL A 186 7.52 -33.91 13.35
CA VAL A 186 6.71 -32.97 12.62
C VAL A 186 6.13 -33.65 11.39
N GLN A 187 4.81 -33.63 11.29
CA GLN A 187 4.07 -34.19 10.15
C GLN A 187 3.87 -33.12 9.07
N PRO A 188 3.73 -33.49 7.79
CA PRO A 188 3.32 -32.58 6.75
C PRO A 188 1.92 -32.03 7.04
N THR A 189 1.63 -30.84 6.48
CA THR A 189 0.30 -30.25 6.57
C THR A 189 -0.72 -31.21 5.93
N PRO A 190 -1.78 -31.63 6.66
CA PRO A 190 -2.78 -32.50 6.08
C PRO A 190 -3.66 -31.72 5.09
N GLU A 191 -4.26 -32.42 4.13
CA GLU A 191 -5.33 -31.87 3.30
C GLU A 191 -6.43 -31.29 4.19
N GLN A 192 -6.94 -30.11 3.84
CA GLN A 192 -7.96 -29.44 4.62
C GLN A 192 -9.34 -30.05 4.33
N VAL A 193 -10.09 -30.38 5.39
CA VAL A 193 -11.45 -30.89 5.30
C VAL A 193 -12.40 -29.92 5.99
N LEU A 194 -13.26 -29.27 5.22
CA LEU A 194 -14.26 -28.35 5.74
C LEU A 194 -15.41 -29.12 6.39
N SER A 195 -15.75 -28.80 7.61
CA SER A 195 -16.73 -29.52 8.43
C SER A 195 -17.67 -28.62 9.25
N ARG A 196 -17.35 -27.32 9.35
CA ARG A 196 -18.19 -26.31 9.98
C ARG A 196 -18.55 -25.22 8.97
N SER A 197 -19.73 -24.63 9.12
CA SER A 197 -20.14 -23.46 8.34
C SER A 197 -20.93 -22.49 9.20
N ASP A 198 -20.74 -21.20 8.91
CA ASP A 198 -21.50 -20.10 9.48
C ASP A 198 -22.14 -19.28 8.36
N LEU A 199 -23.22 -18.57 8.67
CA LEU A 199 -23.85 -17.61 7.76
C LEU A 199 -23.57 -16.22 8.30
N LEU A 200 -22.80 -15.43 7.57
CA LEU A 200 -22.37 -14.11 7.99
C LEU A 200 -22.95 -13.00 7.11
N PRO A 201 -23.23 -11.82 7.65
CA PRO A 201 -23.58 -10.66 6.84
C PRO A 201 -22.34 -10.12 6.12
N PHE A 202 -22.54 -9.69 4.88
CA PHE A 202 -21.62 -8.87 4.12
C PHE A 202 -22.13 -7.42 4.10
N VAL A 203 -21.28 -6.46 4.43
CA VAL A 203 -21.58 -5.03 4.53
C VAL A 203 -20.60 -4.26 3.65
N ASN A 204 -21.10 -3.59 2.62
CA ASN A 204 -20.30 -2.68 1.82
C ASN A 204 -20.18 -1.32 2.53
N THR A 205 -18.97 -0.81 2.63
CA THR A 205 -18.67 0.48 3.27
C THR A 205 -18.09 1.51 2.28
N SER A 206 -17.84 1.11 1.03
CA SER A 206 -17.35 1.98 -0.01
C SER A 206 -18.47 2.85 -0.59
N GLU A 207 -18.17 4.12 -0.85
CA GLU A 207 -19.02 5.03 -1.64
C GLU A 207 -18.59 5.09 -3.12
N GLU A 208 -17.39 4.58 -3.45
CA GLU A 208 -16.84 4.57 -4.82
C GLU A 208 -17.32 3.36 -5.63
N TYR A 209 -17.63 2.24 -4.95
CA TYR A 209 -18.08 1.00 -5.58
C TYR A 209 -19.48 0.64 -5.12
N LEU A 210 -20.41 0.46 -6.09
CA LEU A 210 -21.83 0.20 -5.83
C LEU A 210 -22.11 -1.28 -5.54
N VAL A 211 -21.44 -1.83 -4.54
CA VAL A 211 -21.66 -3.21 -4.09
C VAL A 211 -22.83 -3.25 -3.11
N VAL A 212 -23.66 -4.28 -3.19
CA VAL A 212 -24.87 -4.40 -2.39
C VAL A 212 -24.65 -5.25 -1.13
N ASP A 213 -25.09 -4.75 0.03
CA ASP A 213 -25.12 -5.51 1.27
C ASP A 213 -25.89 -6.82 1.12
N GLN A 214 -25.37 -7.88 1.72
CA GLN A 214 -26.00 -9.20 1.67
C GLN A 214 -26.09 -9.80 3.08
N GLU A 215 -27.15 -10.59 3.30
CA GLU A 215 -27.30 -11.38 4.54
C GLU A 215 -26.98 -12.85 4.26
N ASN A 216 -26.48 -13.55 5.25
CA ASN A 216 -26.34 -15.01 5.22
C ASN A 216 -25.36 -15.54 4.16
N ILE A 217 -24.22 -14.90 3.97
CA ILE A 217 -23.13 -15.41 3.15
C ILE A 217 -22.52 -16.66 3.81
N PRO A 218 -22.46 -17.82 3.15
CA PRO A 218 -21.89 -19.03 3.71
C PRO A 218 -20.38 -18.97 3.79
N VAL A 219 -19.85 -19.22 4.99
CA VAL A 219 -18.41 -19.31 5.26
C VAL A 219 -18.11 -20.65 5.91
N TYR A 220 -17.06 -21.31 5.47
CA TYR A 220 -16.73 -22.67 5.88
C TYR A 220 -15.39 -22.72 6.61
N PHE A 221 -15.23 -23.70 7.50
CA PHE A 221 -14.05 -23.89 8.31
C PHE A 221 -13.73 -25.38 8.45
N THR A 222 -12.48 -25.71 8.74
CA THR A 222 -12.12 -27.04 9.26
C THR A 222 -12.68 -27.24 10.67
N ASP A 223 -12.61 -28.45 11.23
CA ASP A 223 -13.22 -28.78 12.53
C ASP A 223 -12.75 -27.83 13.66
N THR A 224 -11.48 -27.56 13.73
CA THR A 224 -10.86 -26.71 14.77
C THR A 224 -10.15 -25.46 14.22
N GLY A 225 -10.10 -25.31 12.91
CA GLY A 225 -9.41 -24.19 12.25
C GLY A 225 -10.17 -22.88 12.36
N THR A 226 -9.43 -21.78 12.21
CA THR A 226 -9.97 -20.43 12.28
C THR A 226 -9.96 -19.71 10.94
N ILE A 227 -9.40 -20.34 9.90
CA ILE A 227 -9.31 -19.78 8.56
C ILE A 227 -10.66 -19.91 7.85
N PRO A 228 -11.27 -18.80 7.39
CA PRO A 228 -12.54 -18.81 6.66
C PRO A 228 -12.32 -19.16 5.19
N TYR A 229 -13.12 -20.11 4.69
CA TYR A 229 -13.18 -20.51 3.29
C TYR A 229 -14.51 -20.09 2.67
N MET A 230 -14.49 -19.76 1.40
CA MET A 230 -15.68 -19.44 0.59
C MET A 230 -15.54 -20.06 -0.80
N ASP A 231 -16.66 -20.38 -1.41
CA ASP A 231 -16.72 -20.78 -2.81
C ASP A 231 -16.34 -19.62 -3.73
N VAL A 232 -15.53 -19.88 -4.76
CA VAL A 232 -14.99 -18.87 -5.67
C VAL A 232 -16.12 -18.08 -6.37
N ALA A 233 -17.13 -18.74 -6.90
CA ALA A 233 -18.23 -18.09 -7.60
C ALA A 233 -19.06 -17.25 -6.62
N THR A 234 -19.34 -17.77 -5.42
CA THR A 234 -20.04 -17.04 -4.35
C THR A 234 -19.27 -15.77 -3.92
N PHE A 235 -17.94 -15.84 -3.84
CA PHE A 235 -17.13 -14.67 -3.54
C PHE A 235 -17.24 -13.60 -4.63
N MET A 236 -17.14 -13.99 -5.91
CA MET A 236 -17.22 -13.06 -7.03
C MET A 236 -18.63 -12.44 -7.16
N GLU A 237 -19.71 -13.22 -6.90
CA GLU A 237 -21.08 -12.70 -6.83
C GLU A 237 -21.26 -11.72 -5.65
N MET A 238 -20.65 -12.02 -4.50
CA MET A 238 -20.72 -11.16 -3.31
C MET A 238 -20.16 -9.76 -3.57
N VAL A 239 -19.12 -9.65 -4.40
CA VAL A 239 -18.46 -8.38 -4.74
C VAL A 239 -18.93 -7.79 -6.08
N ASP A 240 -20.07 -8.27 -6.63
CA ASP A 240 -20.68 -7.65 -7.82
C ASP A 240 -20.97 -6.17 -7.54
N GLY A 241 -20.53 -5.32 -8.45
CA GLY A 241 -20.54 -3.85 -8.28
C GLY A 241 -19.13 -3.28 -8.10
N ALA A 242 -18.17 -4.04 -7.54
CA ALA A 242 -16.74 -3.76 -7.67
C ALA A 242 -16.19 -4.50 -8.90
N VAL A 243 -16.57 -5.75 -9.09
CA VAL A 243 -16.33 -6.53 -10.31
C VAL A 243 -17.62 -6.64 -11.12
N ASP A 244 -17.51 -6.86 -12.42
CA ASP A 244 -18.66 -7.13 -13.29
C ASP A 244 -18.92 -8.64 -13.36
N PHE A 245 -19.68 -9.14 -12.39
CA PHE A 245 -19.99 -10.56 -12.27
C PHE A 245 -20.76 -11.09 -13.50
N GLU A 246 -21.54 -10.24 -14.18
CA GLU A 246 -22.37 -10.65 -15.32
C GLU A 246 -21.54 -11.11 -16.54
N ILE A 247 -20.30 -10.62 -16.69
CA ILE A 247 -19.44 -11.02 -17.82
C ILE A 247 -18.64 -12.29 -17.50
N LEU A 248 -18.53 -12.70 -16.22
CA LEU A 248 -17.72 -13.83 -15.81
C LEU A 248 -18.41 -15.15 -16.15
N THR A 249 -17.63 -16.10 -16.62
CA THR A 249 -18.04 -17.48 -16.90
C THR A 249 -17.20 -18.41 -16.02
N PHE A 250 -17.89 -19.31 -15.32
CA PHE A 250 -17.27 -20.34 -14.47
C PHE A 250 -17.47 -21.69 -15.15
N THR A 251 -16.37 -22.29 -15.60
CA THR A 251 -16.37 -23.64 -16.22
C THR A 251 -15.75 -24.64 -15.26
N GLU A 252 -16.53 -25.65 -14.91
CA GLU A 252 -16.16 -26.69 -13.94
C GLU A 252 -15.82 -27.99 -14.66
N GLU A 253 -14.59 -28.50 -14.49
CA GLU A 253 -14.16 -29.79 -15.04
C GLU A 253 -13.45 -30.61 -13.94
N GLU A 254 -14.17 -31.52 -13.27
CA GLU A 254 -13.67 -32.35 -12.16
C GLU A 254 -13.01 -31.46 -11.07
N ASP A 255 -11.68 -31.45 -11.02
CA ASP A 255 -10.90 -30.68 -10.04
C ASP A 255 -10.35 -29.33 -10.59
N ILE A 256 -10.81 -28.92 -11.79
CA ILE A 256 -10.40 -27.67 -12.41
C ILE A 256 -11.59 -26.71 -12.43
N LEU A 257 -11.36 -25.47 -11.99
CA LEU A 257 -12.27 -24.34 -12.18
C LEU A 257 -11.58 -23.30 -13.07
N THR A 258 -12.19 -23.01 -14.22
CA THR A 258 -11.77 -21.91 -15.09
C THR A 258 -12.72 -20.74 -14.90
N VAL A 259 -12.17 -19.57 -14.57
CA VAL A 259 -12.86 -18.27 -14.53
C VAL A 259 -12.46 -17.50 -15.77
N ALA A 260 -13.41 -17.21 -16.66
CA ALA A 260 -13.10 -16.58 -17.94
C ALA A 260 -14.10 -15.48 -18.28
N TYR A 261 -13.70 -14.55 -19.15
CA TYR A 261 -14.57 -13.55 -19.75
C TYR A 261 -13.99 -13.08 -21.09
N THR A 262 -14.86 -12.51 -21.92
CA THR A 262 -14.50 -11.96 -23.23
C THR A 262 -14.92 -10.51 -23.29
N LEU A 263 -14.02 -9.66 -23.76
CA LEU A 263 -14.29 -8.25 -24.00
C LEU A 263 -14.27 -7.99 -25.49
N GLU A 264 -15.23 -7.17 -25.95
CA GLU A 264 -15.36 -6.76 -27.35
C GLU A 264 -14.89 -5.32 -27.51
N ASP A 265 -14.00 -5.09 -28.47
CA ASP A 265 -13.54 -3.76 -28.91
C ASP A 265 -13.66 -3.68 -30.44
N GLU A 266 -13.38 -2.53 -31.02
CA GLU A 266 -13.40 -2.30 -32.47
C GLU A 266 -12.01 -1.89 -32.96
N ASP A 267 -11.57 -2.47 -34.11
CA ASP A 267 -10.34 -2.07 -34.76
C ASP A 267 -10.49 -0.71 -35.50
N GLU A 268 -9.41 -0.24 -36.13
CA GLU A 268 -9.40 1.02 -36.91
C GLU A 268 -10.45 1.03 -38.04
N ASN A 269 -10.99 -0.11 -38.45
CA ASN A 269 -11.99 -0.26 -39.51
C ASN A 269 -13.40 -0.46 -38.94
N LEU A 270 -13.59 -0.38 -37.60
CA LEU A 270 -14.83 -0.68 -36.88
C LEU A 270 -15.26 -2.16 -36.99
N GLU A 271 -14.26 -3.06 -37.17
CA GLU A 271 -14.51 -4.50 -37.08
C GLU A 271 -14.28 -4.96 -35.64
N PRO A 272 -15.12 -5.85 -35.10
CA PRO A 272 -15.01 -6.30 -33.72
C PRO A 272 -13.72 -7.10 -33.47
N ILE A 273 -13.00 -6.75 -32.39
CA ILE A 273 -11.88 -7.50 -31.84
C ILE A 273 -12.35 -8.09 -30.50
N PHE A 274 -12.03 -9.34 -30.27
CA PHE A 274 -12.34 -10.03 -29.01
C PHE A 274 -11.07 -10.32 -28.23
N TYR A 275 -11.04 -9.91 -26.97
CA TYR A 275 -9.99 -10.24 -26.01
C TYR A 275 -10.54 -11.26 -25.03
N GLU A 276 -9.96 -12.46 -25.01
CA GLU A 276 -10.33 -13.55 -24.12
C GLU A 276 -9.34 -13.58 -22.95
N TYR A 277 -9.87 -13.64 -21.74
CA TYR A 277 -9.11 -13.72 -20.50
C TYR A 277 -9.54 -14.91 -19.70
N GLU A 278 -8.58 -15.66 -19.16
CA GLU A 278 -8.86 -16.81 -18.30
C GLU A 278 -7.89 -16.93 -17.13
N ALA A 279 -8.41 -17.40 -16.01
CA ALA A 279 -7.65 -17.85 -14.86
C ALA A 279 -8.08 -19.29 -14.51
N ILE A 280 -7.10 -20.16 -14.27
CA ILE A 280 -7.31 -21.57 -14.03
C ILE A 280 -6.90 -21.92 -12.59
N LEU A 281 -7.84 -22.52 -11.86
CA LEU A 281 -7.62 -23.06 -10.53
C LEU A 281 -7.64 -24.59 -10.62
N ASP A 282 -6.50 -25.22 -10.35
CA ASP A 282 -6.37 -26.69 -10.34
C ASP A 282 -6.35 -27.15 -8.87
N PHE A 283 -7.41 -27.82 -8.45
CA PHE A 283 -7.62 -28.28 -7.08
C PHE A 283 -6.90 -29.60 -6.79
N GLU A 284 -6.50 -30.37 -7.80
CA GLU A 284 -5.64 -31.56 -7.62
C GLU A 284 -4.17 -31.17 -7.46
N LEU A 285 -3.68 -30.27 -8.33
CA LEU A 285 -2.29 -29.77 -8.27
C LEU A 285 -2.11 -28.66 -7.25
N ASN A 286 -3.21 -28.07 -6.79
CA ASN A 286 -3.24 -26.92 -5.88
C ASN A 286 -2.48 -25.71 -6.45
N THR A 287 -2.83 -25.32 -7.69
CA THR A 287 -2.21 -24.21 -8.42
C THR A 287 -3.23 -23.21 -8.92
N PHE A 288 -2.77 -21.97 -9.08
CA PHE A 288 -3.48 -20.90 -9.76
C PHE A 288 -2.65 -20.44 -10.96
N SER A 289 -3.26 -20.38 -12.15
CA SER A 289 -2.56 -19.97 -13.38
C SER A 289 -3.32 -18.86 -14.09
N VAL A 290 -2.58 -17.89 -14.64
CA VAL A 290 -3.12 -16.80 -15.45
C VAL A 290 -2.13 -16.47 -16.58
N GLU A 291 -2.63 -16.28 -17.80
CA GLU A 291 -1.78 -15.96 -18.94
C GLU A 291 -1.36 -14.48 -18.99
N ASP A 292 -2.22 -13.60 -18.48
CA ASP A 292 -2.01 -12.15 -18.49
C ASP A 292 -2.65 -11.54 -17.22
N PHE A 293 -1.84 -10.82 -16.44
CA PHE A 293 -2.32 -10.12 -15.24
C PHE A 293 -3.34 -9.01 -15.53
N SER A 294 -3.51 -8.60 -16.78
CA SER A 294 -4.63 -7.75 -17.19
C SER A 294 -5.99 -8.40 -16.92
N PHE A 295 -6.04 -9.74 -16.77
CA PHE A 295 -7.22 -10.45 -16.28
C PHE A 295 -7.83 -9.79 -15.05
N PHE A 296 -7.03 -9.41 -14.06
CA PHE A 296 -7.53 -8.90 -12.77
C PHE A 296 -8.08 -7.47 -12.83
N GLY A 297 -7.78 -6.71 -13.87
CA GLY A 297 -8.23 -5.33 -14.02
C GLY A 297 -9.40 -5.16 -14.97
N ASN A 298 -9.55 -6.04 -15.93
CA ASN A 298 -10.46 -5.81 -17.06
C ASN A 298 -11.92 -6.22 -16.79
N TYR A 299 -12.22 -6.94 -15.70
CA TYR A 299 -13.60 -7.22 -15.27
C TYR A 299 -14.14 -6.23 -14.21
N VAL A 300 -13.42 -5.18 -13.94
CA VAL A 300 -13.76 -4.23 -12.86
C VAL A 300 -14.79 -3.23 -13.34
N LYS A 301 -15.82 -2.96 -12.52
CA LYS A 301 -16.80 -1.90 -12.78
C LYS A 301 -16.21 -0.52 -12.52
N SER A 302 -16.72 0.49 -13.23
CA SER A 302 -16.28 1.88 -13.04
C SER A 302 -16.67 2.40 -11.66
N THR A 303 -15.82 3.26 -11.10
CA THR A 303 -16.06 4.02 -9.87
C THR A 303 -17.04 5.16 -10.08
N GLU A 304 -17.63 5.69 -8.99
CA GLU A 304 -18.45 6.91 -9.02
C GLU A 304 -17.63 8.15 -9.41
N THR A 305 -16.34 8.17 -9.07
CA THR A 305 -15.42 9.24 -9.46
C THR A 305 -14.79 8.95 -10.82
N ASP A 306 -14.92 9.88 -11.77
CA ASP A 306 -14.22 9.81 -13.07
C ASP A 306 -12.80 10.39 -12.93
N PHE A 307 -11.83 9.51 -12.78
CA PHE A 307 -10.41 9.87 -12.66
C PHE A 307 -9.76 10.21 -14.04
N SER A 308 -10.44 9.95 -15.14
CA SER A 308 -9.97 10.15 -16.51
C SER A 308 -10.62 11.34 -17.21
N ASP A 309 -11.41 12.17 -16.51
CA ASP A 309 -12.11 13.32 -17.07
C ASP A 309 -11.21 14.17 -17.97
N GLY A 310 -11.62 14.37 -19.21
CA GLY A 310 -10.87 15.12 -20.21
C GLY A 310 -9.73 14.35 -20.91
N LEU A 311 -9.54 13.07 -20.62
CA LEU A 311 -8.59 12.19 -21.34
C LEU A 311 -9.33 11.28 -22.32
N VAL A 312 -8.72 11.03 -23.49
CA VAL A 312 -9.20 10.08 -24.48
C VAL A 312 -8.11 9.04 -24.69
N PHE A 313 -8.39 7.79 -24.37
CA PHE A 313 -7.44 6.71 -24.63
C PHE A 313 -7.36 6.40 -26.13
N LEU A 314 -6.13 6.30 -26.65
CA LEU A 314 -5.85 6.07 -28.08
C LEU A 314 -5.29 4.67 -28.36
N GLY A 315 -4.99 3.89 -27.33
CA GLY A 315 -4.39 2.57 -27.44
C GLY A 315 -3.03 2.46 -26.76
N GLY A 316 -2.43 1.28 -26.85
CA GLY A 316 -1.13 0.98 -26.27
C GLY A 316 -0.22 0.20 -27.23
N ILE A 317 1.08 0.25 -27.00
CA ILE A 317 2.08 -0.56 -27.67
C ILE A 317 2.97 -1.20 -26.61
N GLY A 318 3.04 -2.52 -26.60
CA GLY A 318 3.80 -3.26 -25.59
C GLY A 318 4.25 -4.64 -26.06
N ASN A 319 4.80 -5.41 -25.14
CA ASN A 319 5.11 -6.83 -25.28
C ASN A 319 4.05 -7.67 -24.54
N ASN A 320 3.89 -8.91 -24.98
CA ASN A 320 2.93 -9.83 -24.37
C ASN A 320 3.40 -10.27 -22.99
N ALA A 321 2.43 -10.60 -22.14
CA ALA A 321 2.63 -11.31 -20.88
C ALA A 321 3.11 -12.74 -21.10
N GLU A 322 3.73 -13.32 -20.08
CA GLU A 322 4.07 -14.73 -20.00
C GLU A 322 3.14 -15.42 -18.99
N LEU A 323 2.76 -16.68 -19.26
CA LEU A 323 1.97 -17.49 -18.36
C LEU A 323 2.63 -17.57 -16.97
N VAL A 324 1.88 -17.22 -15.94
CA VAL A 324 2.28 -17.35 -14.55
C VAL A 324 1.47 -18.44 -13.87
N THR A 325 2.16 -19.41 -13.29
CA THR A 325 1.54 -20.44 -12.44
C THR A 325 2.04 -20.30 -11.02
N ILE A 326 1.13 -20.08 -10.08
CA ILE A 326 1.39 -19.95 -8.65
C ILE A 326 1.18 -21.29 -7.97
N PRO A 327 2.24 -21.96 -7.46
CA PRO A 327 2.13 -23.23 -6.75
C PRO A 327 1.67 -22.96 -5.29
N LEU A 328 0.37 -22.99 -5.02
CA LEU A 328 -0.20 -22.67 -3.71
C LEU A 328 0.27 -23.63 -2.61
N ASN A 329 0.59 -24.89 -2.95
CA ASN A 329 1.21 -25.84 -2.03
C ASN A 329 2.52 -25.35 -1.43
N ASP A 330 3.31 -24.60 -2.19
CA ASP A 330 4.58 -24.04 -1.70
C ASP A 330 4.35 -23.04 -0.56
N TYR A 331 3.17 -22.43 -0.54
CA TYR A 331 2.71 -21.47 0.48
C TYR A 331 1.75 -22.08 1.50
N ARG A 332 1.58 -23.40 1.56
CA ARG A 332 0.68 -24.15 2.47
C ARG A 332 -0.76 -23.62 2.42
N ILE A 333 -1.17 -23.16 1.24
CA ILE A 333 -2.53 -22.76 0.94
C ILE A 333 -3.20 -23.90 0.22
N ASP A 334 -4.35 -24.33 0.71
CA ASP A 334 -5.07 -25.48 0.21
C ASP A 334 -6.36 -25.05 -0.48
N LEU A 335 -6.53 -25.45 -1.72
CA LEU A 335 -7.79 -25.37 -2.48
C LEU A 335 -8.63 -26.58 -2.15
N VAL A 336 -9.87 -26.42 -1.71
CA VAL A 336 -10.68 -27.51 -1.16
C VAL A 336 -11.94 -27.74 -1.98
N ARG A 337 -12.13 -28.99 -2.48
CA ARG A 337 -13.41 -29.41 -3.02
C ARG A 337 -14.35 -29.78 -1.88
N HIS A 338 -15.48 -29.07 -1.76
CA HIS A 338 -16.45 -29.31 -0.70
C HIS A 338 -17.88 -29.33 -1.27
N ASN A 339 -18.56 -30.49 -1.18
CA ASN A 339 -19.95 -30.67 -1.67
C ASN A 339 -20.17 -30.32 -3.15
N GLY A 340 -19.14 -30.36 -3.97
CA GLY A 340 -19.17 -29.98 -5.38
C GLY A 340 -18.74 -28.54 -5.65
N GLU A 341 -18.59 -27.71 -4.61
CA GLU A 341 -18.13 -26.32 -4.70
C GLU A 341 -16.60 -26.21 -4.64
N TYR A 342 -16.04 -25.09 -5.11
CA TYR A 342 -14.62 -24.81 -5.25
C TYR A 342 -14.17 -23.79 -4.20
N MET A 343 -13.74 -24.29 -3.04
CA MET A 343 -13.46 -23.50 -1.85
C MET A 343 -12.05 -23.00 -1.76
N MET A 344 -11.89 -21.73 -1.37
CA MET A 344 -10.60 -21.08 -1.15
C MET A 344 -10.67 -20.20 0.12
N PRO A 345 -9.54 -19.99 0.84
CA PRO A 345 -9.50 -19.02 1.93
C PRO A 345 -9.91 -17.61 1.46
N ILE A 346 -10.77 -16.91 2.21
CA ILE A 346 -11.26 -15.56 1.83
C ILE A 346 -10.10 -14.59 1.58
N SER A 347 -9.03 -14.64 2.39
CA SER A 347 -7.87 -13.79 2.21
C SER A 347 -7.14 -14.06 0.89
N ILE A 348 -7.17 -15.29 0.39
CA ILE A 348 -6.56 -15.66 -0.89
C ILE A 348 -7.48 -15.26 -2.05
N LEU A 349 -8.81 -15.42 -1.91
CA LEU A 349 -9.77 -14.88 -2.87
C LEU A 349 -9.59 -13.37 -3.05
N ASN A 350 -9.50 -12.64 -1.94
CA ASN A 350 -9.22 -11.20 -1.95
C ASN A 350 -7.90 -10.89 -2.66
N LEU A 351 -6.81 -11.60 -2.30
CA LEU A 351 -5.50 -11.43 -2.91
C LEU A 351 -5.51 -11.71 -4.40
N LEU A 352 -6.13 -12.80 -4.86
CA LEU A 352 -6.07 -13.20 -6.26
C LEU A 352 -7.03 -12.38 -7.13
N PHE A 353 -8.25 -12.07 -6.68
CA PHE A 353 -9.25 -11.47 -7.53
C PHE A 353 -9.45 -9.96 -7.34
N LEU A 354 -9.01 -9.38 -6.21
CA LEU A 354 -9.20 -7.95 -5.96
C LEU A 354 -7.87 -7.14 -5.88
N ASN A 355 -6.73 -7.78 -6.08
CA ASN A 355 -5.40 -7.15 -5.93
C ASN A 355 -5.12 -5.97 -6.88
N ALA A 356 -5.80 -5.92 -8.03
CA ALA A 356 -5.60 -4.90 -9.06
C ALA A 356 -6.53 -3.70 -8.90
N ILE A 357 -7.45 -3.74 -7.94
CA ILE A 357 -8.43 -2.67 -7.69
C ILE A 357 -8.27 -2.10 -6.29
N TYR A 358 -8.91 -0.96 -6.04
CA TYR A 358 -8.87 -0.30 -4.72
C TYR A 358 -10.06 -0.69 -3.84
N TYR A 359 -10.55 -1.91 -4.01
CA TYR A 359 -11.61 -2.52 -3.23
C TYR A 359 -11.12 -3.83 -2.64
N ASP A 360 -11.33 -4.02 -1.35
CA ASP A 360 -10.88 -5.17 -0.60
C ASP A 360 -12.01 -5.76 0.25
N VAL A 361 -11.88 -7.04 0.58
CA VAL A 361 -12.76 -7.77 1.50
C VAL A 361 -12.06 -8.00 2.83
N TYR A 362 -12.74 -7.65 3.92
CA TYR A 362 -12.26 -7.79 5.29
C TYR A 362 -13.17 -8.71 6.10
N TYR A 363 -12.63 -9.82 6.56
CA TYR A 363 -13.31 -10.71 7.50
C TYR A 363 -12.81 -10.41 8.92
N ASN A 364 -13.74 -10.21 9.89
CA ASN A 364 -13.39 -9.93 11.28
C ASN A 364 -13.85 -11.01 12.29
N GLY A 365 -14.34 -12.14 11.79
CA GLY A 365 -14.87 -13.23 12.61
C GLY A 365 -16.39 -13.17 12.80
N ASP A 366 -17.00 -11.99 12.85
CA ASP A 366 -18.43 -11.78 13.04
C ASP A 366 -19.15 -11.37 11.75
N LYS A 367 -18.44 -10.69 10.85
CA LYS A 367 -18.94 -10.13 9.59
C LYS A 367 -17.88 -10.17 8.49
N ILE A 368 -18.35 -9.96 7.28
CA ILE A 368 -17.54 -9.69 6.10
C ILE A 368 -17.82 -8.25 5.67
N TYR A 369 -16.77 -7.46 5.42
CA TYR A 369 -16.89 -6.09 4.93
C TYR A 369 -16.26 -5.96 3.55
N GLY A 370 -16.92 -5.20 2.66
CA GLY A 370 -16.31 -4.64 1.48
C GLY A 370 -15.94 -3.18 1.74
N PHE A 371 -14.74 -2.76 1.34
CA PHE A 371 -14.27 -1.40 1.60
C PHE A 371 -13.25 -0.97 0.54
N ASP A 372 -13.11 0.33 0.34
CA ASP A 372 -12.06 0.88 -0.51
C ASP A 372 -10.77 1.15 0.26
N THR A 373 -9.65 1.14 -0.45
CA THR A 373 -8.32 1.36 0.11
C THR A 373 -8.22 2.70 0.86
N PHE A 374 -8.95 3.75 0.42
CA PHE A 374 -8.89 5.08 1.04
C PHE A 374 -9.55 5.11 2.41
N THR A 375 -10.60 4.29 2.63
CA THR A 375 -11.19 4.07 3.96
C THR A 375 -10.16 3.51 4.93
N ALA A 376 -9.30 2.58 4.49
CA ALA A 376 -8.23 2.02 5.32
C ALA A 376 -7.14 3.06 5.66
N LEU A 377 -6.83 3.95 4.70
CA LEU A 377 -5.80 4.99 4.87
C LEU A 377 -6.24 6.13 5.80
N ASP A 378 -7.53 6.28 6.08
CA ASP A 378 -8.02 7.21 7.10
C ASP A 378 -8.07 6.56 8.48
N SER A 379 -6.98 6.67 9.23
CA SER A 379 -6.88 6.13 10.60
C SER A 379 -7.92 6.69 11.57
N THR A 380 -8.65 7.76 11.20
CA THR A 380 -9.74 8.36 11.98
C THR A 380 -11.12 7.90 11.52
N SER A 381 -11.18 7.09 10.47
CA SER A 381 -12.43 6.56 9.91
C SER A 381 -13.23 5.77 10.95
N PRO A 382 -14.50 6.11 11.17
CA PRO A 382 -15.39 5.30 11.99
C PRO A 382 -15.63 3.90 11.39
N VAL A 383 -15.53 3.79 10.06
CA VAL A 383 -15.65 2.52 9.33
C VAL A 383 -14.52 1.56 9.71
N LEU A 384 -13.26 2.03 9.70
CA LEU A 384 -12.13 1.21 10.13
C LEU A 384 -12.29 0.73 11.58
N THR A 385 -12.81 1.58 12.47
CA THR A 385 -13.09 1.20 13.85
C THR A 385 -14.19 0.14 13.93
N GLU A 386 -15.25 0.24 13.10
CA GLU A 386 -16.31 -0.75 13.03
C GLU A 386 -15.79 -2.09 12.50
N MET A 387 -15.07 -2.10 11.38
CA MET A 387 -14.47 -3.29 10.78
C MET A 387 -13.59 -4.07 11.77
N LYS A 388 -12.81 -3.37 12.58
CA LYS A 388 -11.93 -3.96 13.60
C LYS A 388 -12.65 -4.39 14.87
N THR A 389 -13.91 -3.99 15.08
CA THR A 389 -14.69 -4.37 16.27
C THR A 389 -15.32 -5.74 16.07
N SER A 390 -14.89 -6.73 16.83
CA SER A 390 -15.40 -8.10 16.74
C SER A 390 -15.40 -8.81 18.09
N SER A 391 -16.04 -9.99 18.14
CA SER A 391 -16.01 -10.89 19.30
C SER A 391 -14.62 -11.42 19.61
N PHE A 392 -13.68 -11.35 18.67
CA PHE A 392 -12.29 -11.77 18.82
C PHE A 392 -11.38 -10.70 19.43
N ASN A 393 -11.89 -9.49 19.66
CA ASN A 393 -11.08 -8.45 20.29
C ASN A 393 -10.55 -8.91 21.66
N LEU A 394 -9.23 -8.79 21.85
CA LEU A 394 -8.51 -9.19 23.07
C LEU A 394 -8.42 -10.71 23.30
N GLU A 395 -8.95 -11.54 22.43
CA GLU A 395 -8.63 -12.97 22.42
C GLU A 395 -7.21 -13.19 21.86
N SER A 396 -6.65 -14.36 22.07
CA SER A 396 -5.33 -14.71 21.54
C SER A 396 -5.47 -15.38 20.16
N MET A 397 -4.67 -14.96 19.21
CA MET A 397 -4.62 -15.60 17.89
C MET A 397 -4.20 -17.06 17.99
N SER A 398 -4.86 -17.90 17.23
CA SER A 398 -4.51 -19.31 17.07
C SER A 398 -3.19 -19.49 16.28
N LEU A 399 -2.58 -20.66 16.41
CA LEU A 399 -1.35 -20.95 15.68
C LEU A 399 -1.59 -21.05 14.17
N ASP A 400 -2.71 -21.65 13.76
CA ASP A 400 -3.07 -21.77 12.34
C ASP A 400 -3.26 -20.42 11.68
N LEU A 401 -3.86 -19.44 12.37
CA LEU A 401 -4.00 -18.07 11.87
C LEU A 401 -2.64 -17.39 11.69
N ARG A 402 -1.72 -17.53 12.65
CA ARG A 402 -0.36 -16.98 12.55
C ARG A 402 0.45 -17.60 11.41
N GLN A 403 0.33 -18.92 11.23
CA GLN A 403 0.95 -19.64 10.11
C GLN A 403 0.34 -19.20 8.78
N SER A 404 -0.99 -19.10 8.70
CA SER A 404 -1.65 -18.60 7.50
C SER A 404 -1.22 -17.18 7.14
N THR A 405 -1.10 -16.27 8.13
CA THR A 405 -0.56 -14.91 7.91
C THR A 405 0.89 -14.94 7.41
N TYR A 406 1.74 -15.79 7.97
CA TYR A 406 3.13 -15.92 7.56
C TYR A 406 3.26 -16.40 6.09
N HIS A 407 2.50 -17.43 5.72
CA HIS A 407 2.51 -17.98 4.37
C HIS A 407 1.83 -17.06 3.35
N PHE A 408 0.75 -16.38 3.76
CA PHE A 408 0.11 -15.35 2.97
C PHE A 408 1.10 -14.25 2.58
N LEU A 409 1.89 -13.76 3.53
CA LEU A 409 2.89 -12.73 3.25
C LEU A 409 3.94 -13.21 2.23
N ALA A 410 4.42 -14.45 2.37
CA ALA A 410 5.37 -15.01 1.41
C ALA A 410 4.76 -15.02 0.00
N LEU A 411 3.54 -15.56 -0.16
CA LEU A 411 2.82 -15.60 -1.44
C LEU A 411 2.58 -14.19 -1.99
N ALA A 412 1.99 -13.32 -1.16
CA ALA A 412 1.56 -11.99 -1.59
C ALA A 412 2.74 -11.13 -2.07
N PHE A 413 3.87 -11.18 -1.37
CA PHE A 413 5.04 -10.41 -1.76
C PHE A 413 5.88 -11.11 -2.85
N ASP A 414 5.84 -12.44 -2.99
CA ASP A 414 6.51 -13.11 -4.10
C ASP A 414 5.84 -12.83 -5.44
N TYR A 415 4.50 -12.71 -5.50
CA TYR A 415 3.74 -12.61 -6.76
C TYR A 415 2.99 -11.29 -6.97
N PHE A 416 2.83 -10.45 -5.96
CA PHE A 416 2.02 -9.23 -6.06
C PHE A 416 2.73 -7.97 -5.52
N TYR A 417 4.04 -8.02 -5.31
CA TYR A 417 4.88 -6.89 -4.94
C TYR A 417 5.81 -6.50 -6.11
N GLY A 418 5.60 -5.30 -6.66
CA GLY A 418 6.22 -4.86 -7.91
C GLY A 418 7.71 -4.52 -7.84
N LEU A 419 8.25 -4.26 -6.65
CA LEU A 419 9.65 -3.85 -6.49
C LEU A 419 10.57 -4.98 -5.97
N LYS A 420 10.14 -6.24 -6.06
CA LYS A 420 10.92 -7.39 -5.60
C LYS A 420 12.33 -7.42 -6.18
N ASP A 421 12.46 -7.21 -7.49
CA ASP A 421 13.74 -7.19 -8.20
C ASP A 421 14.58 -5.96 -7.84
N ASP A 422 13.97 -4.77 -7.74
CA ASP A 422 14.64 -3.54 -7.31
C ASP A 422 15.24 -3.68 -5.90
N LYS A 423 14.58 -4.44 -5.01
CA LYS A 423 15.05 -4.74 -3.66
C LYS A 423 16.01 -5.93 -3.62
N ASN A 424 16.28 -6.61 -4.74
CA ASN A 424 17.12 -7.81 -4.87
C ASN A 424 16.66 -8.97 -3.95
N ILE A 425 15.36 -9.15 -3.79
CA ILE A 425 14.77 -10.25 -3.02
C ILE A 425 14.45 -11.40 -3.95
N VAL A 426 15.02 -12.57 -3.69
CA VAL A 426 14.79 -13.78 -4.48
C VAL A 426 13.53 -14.51 -4.01
N SER A 427 13.36 -14.62 -2.69
CA SER A 427 12.23 -15.28 -2.04
C SER A 427 11.82 -14.50 -0.80
N PHE A 428 10.51 -14.28 -0.64
CA PHE A 428 10.00 -13.68 0.58
C PHE A 428 9.97 -14.64 1.77
N TYR A 429 10.08 -15.95 1.58
CA TYR A 429 10.36 -16.85 2.71
C TYR A 429 11.73 -16.57 3.33
N ASP A 430 12.78 -16.39 2.52
CA ASP A 430 14.12 -16.05 3.01
C ASP A 430 14.10 -14.68 3.74
N TYR A 431 13.37 -13.72 3.21
CA TYR A 431 13.23 -12.40 3.83
C TYR A 431 12.41 -12.46 5.14
N LEU A 432 11.36 -13.28 5.20
CA LEU A 432 10.51 -13.47 6.38
C LEU A 432 11.21 -14.23 7.51
N GLU A 433 12.27 -14.97 7.25
CA GLU A 433 13.00 -15.73 8.28
C GLU A 433 13.43 -14.84 9.45
N GLU A 434 13.86 -13.60 9.16
CA GLU A 434 14.24 -12.62 10.19
C GLU A 434 13.09 -12.26 11.15
N TYR A 435 11.84 -12.35 10.66
CA TYR A 435 10.62 -11.95 11.40
C TYR A 435 9.84 -13.14 11.94
N ALA A 436 10.18 -14.37 11.54
CA ALA A 436 9.45 -15.60 11.88
C ALA A 436 9.22 -15.76 13.38
N ASP A 437 10.25 -15.55 14.20
CA ASP A 437 10.14 -15.62 15.65
C ASP A 437 9.12 -14.65 16.25
N LYS A 438 8.92 -13.48 15.66
CA LYS A 438 7.94 -12.50 16.13
C LYS A 438 6.53 -12.84 15.65
N ILE A 439 6.41 -13.27 14.39
CA ILE A 439 5.12 -13.57 13.76
C ILE A 439 4.52 -14.85 14.34
N LEU A 440 5.33 -15.91 14.49
CA LEU A 440 4.87 -17.25 14.82
C LEU A 440 4.89 -17.57 16.31
N THR A 441 5.44 -16.71 17.18
CA THR A 441 5.52 -16.98 18.62
C THR A 441 5.05 -15.83 19.48
N GLY A 442 4.76 -16.13 20.77
CA GLY A 442 4.53 -15.14 21.81
C GLY A 442 3.17 -14.44 21.74
N LEU A 443 3.14 -13.18 22.18
CA LEU A 443 1.93 -12.38 22.24
C LEU A 443 1.59 -11.79 20.85
N ASP A 444 0.31 -11.50 20.60
CA ASP A 444 -0.17 -10.95 19.32
C ASP A 444 0.51 -9.64 18.94
N ARG A 445 0.82 -8.77 19.93
CA ARG A 445 1.63 -7.57 19.67
C ARG A 445 3.03 -7.86 19.14
N ASN A 446 3.58 -9.06 19.34
CA ASN A 446 4.85 -9.45 18.72
C ASN A 446 4.66 -9.72 17.24
N LEU A 447 3.52 -10.34 16.85
CA LEU A 447 3.14 -10.51 15.45
C LEU A 447 3.08 -9.14 14.79
N TYR A 448 2.30 -8.17 15.31
CA TYR A 448 2.22 -6.82 14.75
C TYR A 448 3.58 -6.13 14.68
N SER A 449 4.44 -6.30 15.69
CA SER A 449 5.82 -5.81 15.65
C SER A 449 6.67 -6.52 14.59
N GLY A 450 6.39 -7.78 14.28
CA GLY A 450 7.00 -8.54 13.19
C GLY A 450 6.58 -7.99 11.83
N LEU A 451 5.27 -7.83 11.61
CA LEU A 451 4.70 -7.30 10.37
C LEU A 451 5.15 -5.86 10.09
N PHE A 452 5.19 -5.03 11.15
CA PHE A 452 5.76 -3.69 11.04
C PHE A 452 7.24 -3.74 10.62
N GLY A 453 8.04 -4.56 11.29
CA GLY A 453 9.47 -4.73 10.95
C GLY A 453 9.66 -5.22 9.52
N PHE A 454 8.86 -6.19 9.09
CA PHE A 454 8.83 -6.73 7.74
C PHE A 454 8.57 -5.63 6.69
N ALA A 455 7.48 -4.88 6.84
CA ALA A 455 7.10 -3.85 5.88
C ALA A 455 8.14 -2.71 5.79
N TYR A 456 8.55 -2.16 6.94
CA TYR A 456 9.54 -1.07 6.95
C TYR A 456 10.97 -1.51 6.63
N GLY A 457 11.28 -2.80 6.80
CA GLY A 457 12.58 -3.37 6.43
C GLY A 457 12.83 -3.38 4.92
N LEU A 458 11.78 -3.36 4.10
CA LEU A 458 11.87 -3.27 2.64
C LEU A 458 12.44 -1.95 2.13
N ASP A 459 12.46 -0.90 2.98
CA ASP A 459 12.90 0.45 2.60
C ASP A 459 12.21 0.95 1.33
N ASP A 460 10.89 0.73 1.27
CA ASP A 460 10.00 1.17 0.21
C ASP A 460 8.98 2.15 0.82
N LEU A 461 8.95 3.38 0.31
CA LEU A 461 8.07 4.44 0.81
C LEU A 461 6.58 4.19 0.52
N HIS A 462 6.26 3.26 -0.38
CA HIS A 462 4.89 2.78 -0.64
C HIS A 462 4.50 1.56 0.20
N THR A 463 5.45 0.96 0.96
CA THR A 463 5.17 -0.24 1.75
C THR A 463 5.28 0.04 3.23
N TRP A 464 4.16 -0.03 3.93
CA TRP A 464 4.10 0.14 5.38
C TRP A 464 2.94 -0.61 6.02
N HIS A 465 3.01 -0.74 7.34
CA HIS A 465 1.94 -1.31 8.16
C HIS A 465 0.89 -0.23 8.43
N GLU A 466 -0.31 -0.39 7.86
CA GLU A 466 -1.39 0.59 7.97
C GLU A 466 -2.23 0.37 9.23
N ALA A 467 -2.76 -0.84 9.41
CA ALA A 467 -3.60 -1.16 10.55
C ALA A 467 -3.33 -2.58 11.08
N THR A 468 -3.44 -2.75 12.40
CA THR A 468 -3.44 -4.07 13.04
C THR A 468 -4.72 -4.81 12.74
N GLY A 469 -4.68 -6.16 12.80
CA GLY A 469 -5.84 -7.02 12.59
C GLY A 469 -6.93 -6.89 13.68
N PHE A 470 -8.01 -7.64 13.51
CA PHE A 470 -9.23 -7.53 14.34
C PHE A 470 -9.10 -8.13 15.76
N TYR A 471 -8.00 -8.78 16.09
CA TYR A 471 -7.70 -9.17 17.48
C TYR A 471 -7.33 -7.97 18.35
N GLU A 472 -6.82 -6.88 17.76
CA GLU A 472 -6.49 -5.64 18.44
C GLU A 472 -7.47 -4.53 18.02
N PRO A 473 -8.41 -4.12 18.89
CA PRO A 473 -9.48 -3.19 18.54
C PRO A 473 -8.97 -1.75 18.30
N THR A 474 -7.80 -1.41 18.83
CA THR A 474 -7.19 -0.08 18.63
C THR A 474 -6.09 -0.14 17.59
N SER A 475 -5.81 0.98 16.93
CA SER A 475 -4.62 1.05 16.10
C SER A 475 -3.37 1.02 16.99
N TYR A 476 -2.63 -0.08 16.93
CA TYR A 476 -1.37 -0.21 17.63
C TYR A 476 -0.26 0.43 16.79
N THR A 477 0.14 1.62 17.17
CA THR A 477 1.28 2.27 16.55
C THR A 477 2.56 1.80 17.23
N ILE A 478 3.47 1.17 16.49
CA ILE A 478 4.79 0.84 17.00
C ILE A 478 5.60 2.13 17.03
N PRO A 479 6.01 2.62 18.21
CA PRO A 479 6.76 3.86 18.27
C PRO A 479 8.13 3.67 17.58
N LEU A 480 8.36 4.39 16.49
CA LEU A 480 9.69 4.58 15.94
C LEU A 480 10.49 5.42 16.93
N THR A 481 11.48 4.82 17.55
CA THR A 481 12.34 5.51 18.53
C THR A 481 13.40 6.39 17.85
N SER A 482 13.70 6.13 16.56
CA SER A 482 14.68 6.89 15.79
C SER A 482 14.52 6.69 14.29
N LEU A 483 14.64 7.75 13.49
CA LEU A 483 14.72 7.67 12.03
C LEU A 483 15.85 6.74 11.55
N SER A 484 16.94 6.61 12.33
CA SER A 484 18.07 5.72 12.00
C SER A 484 17.73 4.22 12.02
N GLN A 485 16.53 3.84 12.48
CA GLN A 485 16.03 2.47 12.43
C GLN A 485 15.34 2.12 11.10
N LEU A 486 15.05 3.13 10.28
CA LEU A 486 14.45 2.95 8.96
C LEU A 486 15.53 2.74 7.90
N GLY A 487 15.14 2.26 6.74
CA GLY A 487 16.01 2.09 5.60
C GLY A 487 16.55 3.42 5.05
N ARG A 488 17.52 3.33 4.18
CA ARG A 488 18.26 4.51 3.69
C ARG A 488 17.40 5.43 2.82
N GLN A 489 16.53 4.87 1.97
CA GLN A 489 15.63 5.63 1.10
C GLN A 489 14.66 6.45 1.95
N THR A 490 14.03 5.79 2.92
CA THR A 490 13.11 6.42 3.86
C THR A 490 13.79 7.50 4.71
N GLN A 491 15.01 7.24 5.20
CA GLN A 491 15.78 8.24 5.95
C GLN A 491 16.06 9.49 5.10
N ASN A 492 16.52 9.32 3.86
CA ASN A 492 16.83 10.42 2.95
C ASN A 492 15.59 11.26 2.63
N TYR A 493 14.45 10.60 2.39
CA TYR A 493 13.17 11.27 2.11
C TYR A 493 12.74 12.17 3.28
N TYR A 494 12.68 11.64 4.50
CA TYR A 494 12.27 12.42 5.67
C TYR A 494 13.27 13.52 6.04
N GLN A 495 14.58 13.28 5.90
CA GLN A 495 15.59 14.30 6.11
C GLN A 495 15.47 15.43 5.08
N GLY A 496 15.24 15.09 3.81
CA GLY A 496 14.97 16.06 2.75
C GLY A 496 13.74 16.90 3.05
N ARG A 497 12.65 16.26 3.49
CA ARG A 497 11.40 16.92 3.86
C ARG A 497 11.61 17.95 4.97
N TRP A 498 12.22 17.57 6.06
CA TRP A 498 12.48 18.48 7.18
C TRP A 498 13.41 19.64 6.81
N ALA A 499 14.40 19.39 5.93
CA ALA A 499 15.35 20.42 5.52
C ALA A 499 14.70 21.55 4.70
N VAL A 500 13.60 21.27 4.00
CA VAL A 500 12.95 22.24 3.10
C VAL A 500 11.59 22.74 3.61
N GLU A 501 11.04 22.13 4.65
CA GLU A 501 9.70 22.46 5.16
C GLU A 501 9.62 23.93 5.62
N ASP A 502 10.56 24.40 6.43
CA ASP A 502 10.64 25.79 6.86
C ASP A 502 10.77 26.77 5.68
N LEU A 503 11.50 26.39 4.63
CA LEU A 503 11.71 27.21 3.44
C LEU A 503 10.42 27.28 2.60
N MET A 504 9.72 26.15 2.46
CA MET A 504 8.43 26.07 1.78
C MET A 504 7.38 26.89 2.50
N GLU A 505 7.27 26.76 3.83
CA GLU A 505 6.35 27.57 4.64
C GLU A 505 6.64 29.06 4.52
N ALA A 506 7.92 29.45 4.51
CA ALA A 506 8.30 30.85 4.33
C ALA A 506 7.97 31.39 2.92
N ALA A 507 8.01 30.53 1.89
CA ALA A 507 7.72 30.92 0.51
C ALA A 507 6.22 31.04 0.24
N TYR A 508 5.41 30.12 0.76
CA TYR A 508 3.99 30.01 0.48
C TYR A 508 3.08 30.38 1.66
N GLY A 509 3.66 30.57 2.85
CA GLY A 509 2.94 30.93 4.06
C GLY A 509 2.30 29.73 4.75
N VAL A 510 1.58 30.03 5.82
CA VAL A 510 0.82 29.06 6.60
C VAL A 510 -0.62 29.50 6.73
N ASN A 511 -1.55 28.57 6.87
CA ASN A 511 -2.94 28.88 7.16
C ASN A 511 -3.14 29.30 8.64
N ALA A 512 -4.38 29.64 9.02
CA ALA A 512 -4.71 30.07 10.38
C ALA A 512 -4.38 29.03 11.48
N ASN A 513 -4.21 27.76 11.11
CA ASN A 513 -3.86 26.65 12.02
C ASN A 513 -2.35 26.40 12.09
N GLY A 514 -1.53 27.22 11.43
CA GLY A 514 -0.09 27.03 11.37
C GLY A 514 0.38 25.95 10.39
N SER A 515 -0.54 25.36 9.61
CA SER A 515 -0.20 24.42 8.53
C SER A 515 0.11 25.17 7.24
N PRO A 516 0.98 24.63 6.36
CA PRO A 516 1.22 25.22 5.05
C PRO A 516 -0.07 25.46 4.27
N ILE A 517 -0.09 26.54 3.47
CA ILE A 517 -1.23 26.82 2.59
C ILE A 517 -1.44 25.63 1.66
N ASN A 518 -2.68 25.18 1.52
CA ASN A 518 -3.02 24.13 0.56
C ASN A 518 -2.88 24.67 -0.85
N PRO A 519 -1.98 24.12 -1.65
CA PRO A 519 -1.78 24.47 -3.05
C PRO A 519 -2.93 23.86 -3.92
N PRO A 520 -2.99 24.25 -5.20
CA PRO A 520 -1.95 25.01 -5.93
C PRO A 520 -1.85 26.49 -5.54
N ALA A 521 -0.62 27.03 -5.54
CA ALA A 521 -0.35 28.41 -5.20
C ALA A 521 0.56 29.06 -6.26
N LEU A 522 0.29 30.34 -6.60
CA LEU A 522 0.99 31.07 -7.64
C LEU A 522 2.02 32.04 -7.05
N ARG A 523 3.24 32.05 -7.62
CA ARG A 523 4.23 33.13 -7.48
C ARG A 523 4.60 33.69 -8.85
N LEU A 524 4.55 35.01 -8.99
CA LEU A 524 5.04 35.70 -10.18
C LEU A 524 6.39 36.35 -9.90
N MET A 525 7.31 36.33 -10.85
CA MET A 525 8.65 36.88 -10.74
C MET A 525 9.19 37.38 -12.08
N ASP A 526 10.29 38.14 -12.04
CA ASP A 526 10.92 38.75 -13.21
C ASP A 526 9.95 39.66 -14.02
N ASP A 527 9.38 40.69 -13.34
CA ASP A 527 8.37 41.57 -13.93
C ASP A 527 7.19 40.79 -14.57
N ASP A 528 6.72 39.72 -13.89
CA ASP A 528 5.64 38.84 -14.30
C ASP A 528 5.92 38.03 -15.59
N GLN A 529 7.19 37.78 -15.93
CA GLN A 529 7.54 36.91 -17.05
C GLN A 529 7.63 35.42 -16.69
N ILE A 530 7.79 35.10 -15.42
CA ILE A 530 7.90 33.74 -14.91
C ILE A 530 6.79 33.50 -13.88
N ALA A 531 5.98 32.48 -14.11
CA ALA A 531 4.99 31.98 -13.16
C ALA A 531 5.48 30.66 -12.54
N VAL A 532 5.46 30.56 -11.22
CA VAL A 532 5.71 29.32 -10.49
C VAL A 532 4.41 28.87 -9.84
N ILE A 533 3.90 27.72 -10.25
CA ILE A 533 2.69 27.10 -9.73
C ILE A 533 3.11 25.97 -8.80
N PHE A 534 2.96 26.17 -7.50
CA PHE A 534 3.30 25.17 -6.48
C PHE A 534 2.17 24.16 -6.32
N ILE A 535 2.50 22.88 -6.46
CA ILE A 535 1.57 21.74 -6.34
C ILE A 535 2.12 20.81 -5.27
N ARG A 536 1.49 20.79 -4.09
CA ARG A 536 1.98 20.00 -2.95
C ARG A 536 1.67 18.49 -3.09
N GLY A 537 0.59 18.14 -3.76
CA GLY A 537 0.13 16.79 -4.02
C GLY A 537 -0.87 16.80 -5.17
N PHE A 538 -1.14 15.64 -5.76
CA PHE A 538 -2.11 15.52 -6.84
C PHE A 538 -3.42 14.93 -6.32
N THR A 539 -4.47 15.75 -6.34
CA THR A 539 -5.87 15.32 -6.13
C THR A 539 -6.60 15.29 -7.47
N VAL A 540 -7.79 14.71 -7.50
CA VAL A 540 -8.66 14.73 -8.70
C VAL A 540 -8.95 16.15 -9.18
N ASP A 541 -9.06 17.10 -8.25
CA ASP A 541 -9.35 18.50 -8.55
C ASP A 541 -8.14 19.34 -8.98
N THR A 542 -6.92 18.87 -8.68
CA THR A 542 -5.68 19.62 -8.98
C THR A 542 -5.59 20.14 -10.42
N PRO A 543 -5.95 19.39 -11.48
CA PRO A 543 -5.92 19.92 -12.85
C PRO A 543 -6.83 21.12 -13.04
N ASN A 544 -8.04 21.10 -12.49
CA ASN A 544 -8.99 22.20 -12.60
C ASN A 544 -8.51 23.45 -11.86
N GLU A 545 -7.89 23.28 -10.70
CA GLU A 545 -7.30 24.37 -9.93
C GLU A 545 -6.10 24.98 -10.65
N VAL A 546 -5.21 24.15 -11.21
CA VAL A 546 -4.06 24.60 -12.04
C VAL A 546 -4.55 25.32 -13.29
N LYS A 547 -5.57 24.80 -13.99
CA LYS A 547 -6.19 25.48 -15.15
C LYS A 547 -6.69 26.86 -14.78
N SER A 548 -7.37 27.01 -13.63
CA SER A 548 -7.86 28.30 -13.15
C SER A 548 -6.73 29.30 -12.95
N ILE A 549 -5.57 28.84 -12.43
CA ILE A 549 -4.37 29.67 -12.31
C ILE A 549 -3.83 30.05 -13.70
N LEU A 550 -3.65 29.08 -14.60
CA LEU A 550 -3.14 29.31 -15.95
C LEU A 550 -3.98 30.34 -16.72
N CYS A 551 -5.31 30.25 -16.62
CA CYS A 551 -6.23 31.21 -17.22
C CYS A 551 -6.15 32.62 -16.60
N SER A 552 -5.61 32.78 -15.42
CA SER A 552 -5.45 34.04 -14.71
C SER A 552 -4.08 34.70 -14.90
N LEU A 553 -3.14 34.04 -15.57
CA LEU A 553 -1.78 34.54 -15.73
C LEU A 553 -1.77 35.81 -16.60
N PRO A 554 -0.91 36.79 -16.27
CA PRO A 554 -0.67 37.97 -17.11
C PRO A 554 -0.14 37.56 -18.51
N GLU A 555 -0.48 38.34 -19.52
CA GLU A 555 0.03 38.16 -20.92
C GLU A 555 1.56 38.29 -21.03
N THR A 556 2.22 38.82 -20.01
CA THR A 556 3.69 38.95 -19.92
C THR A 556 4.38 37.62 -19.54
N VAL A 557 3.64 36.61 -19.07
CA VAL A 557 4.22 35.33 -18.68
C VAL A 557 4.68 34.57 -19.94
N GLU A 558 5.95 34.22 -19.98
CA GLU A 558 6.58 33.43 -21.05
C GLU A 558 6.95 32.02 -20.55
N SER A 559 7.31 31.87 -19.28
CA SER A 559 7.70 30.60 -18.68
C SER A 559 6.80 30.23 -17.50
N VAL A 560 6.42 28.94 -17.46
CA VAL A 560 5.66 28.36 -16.35
C VAL A 560 6.47 27.23 -15.72
N VAL A 561 6.65 27.30 -14.40
CA VAL A 561 7.30 26.27 -13.58
C VAL A 561 6.23 25.53 -12.79
N MET A 562 6.04 24.25 -13.07
CA MET A 562 5.26 23.34 -12.23
C MET A 562 6.16 22.95 -11.05
N ASP A 563 5.95 23.58 -9.89
CA ASP A 563 6.77 23.34 -8.70
C ASP A 563 6.21 22.14 -7.91
N ILE A 564 6.79 20.99 -8.15
CA ILE A 564 6.51 19.73 -7.44
C ILE A 564 7.66 19.36 -6.49
N SER A 565 8.50 20.32 -6.12
CA SER A 565 9.67 20.09 -5.27
C SER A 565 9.32 19.67 -3.82
N TYR A 566 8.08 19.87 -3.40
CA TYR A 566 7.56 19.38 -2.11
C TYR A 566 6.31 18.51 -2.33
N ASN A 567 6.29 17.72 -3.39
CA ASN A 567 5.16 16.86 -3.77
C ASN A 567 5.52 15.39 -3.61
N GLY A 568 4.84 14.69 -2.69
CA GLY A 568 5.03 13.27 -2.43
C GLY A 568 4.24 12.34 -3.37
N GLY A 569 3.54 12.88 -4.36
CA GLY A 569 2.72 12.09 -5.29
C GLY A 569 1.24 12.44 -5.25
N GLY A 570 0.40 11.45 -5.50
CA GLY A 570 -1.05 11.56 -5.51
C GLY A 570 -1.66 10.91 -6.76
N ASN A 571 -2.77 11.44 -7.25
CA ASN A 571 -3.56 10.89 -8.34
C ASN A 571 -2.81 10.92 -9.69
N VAL A 572 -2.61 9.77 -10.33
CA VAL A 572 -1.94 9.64 -11.63
C VAL A 572 -2.77 10.26 -12.76
N GLY A 573 -4.11 10.14 -12.71
CA GLY A 573 -5.01 10.78 -13.67
C GLY A 573 -4.86 12.30 -13.68
N ALA A 574 -4.68 12.90 -12.50
CA ALA A 574 -4.40 14.33 -12.40
C ALA A 574 -3.08 14.70 -13.10
N VAL A 575 -2.05 13.85 -12.99
CA VAL A 575 -0.78 14.05 -13.72
C VAL A 575 -1.02 14.04 -15.23
N LEU A 576 -1.69 13.01 -15.75
CA LEU A 576 -1.98 12.90 -17.19
C LEU A 576 -2.81 14.09 -17.69
N ARG A 577 -3.83 14.52 -16.95
CA ARG A 577 -4.66 15.69 -17.28
C ARG A 577 -3.85 16.99 -17.30
N LEU A 578 -2.84 17.15 -16.43
CA LEU A 578 -1.93 18.30 -16.45
C LEU A 578 -1.09 18.34 -17.72
N PHE A 579 -0.68 17.18 -18.27
CA PHE A 579 0.03 17.15 -19.56
C PHE A 579 -0.83 17.69 -20.70
N GLY A 580 -2.16 17.54 -20.68
CA GLY A 580 -3.06 18.15 -21.64
C GLY A 580 -3.03 19.69 -21.68
N TYR A 581 -2.51 20.34 -20.61
CA TYR A 581 -2.25 21.78 -20.61
C TYR A 581 -0.86 22.14 -21.10
N MET A 582 0.07 21.19 -21.17
CA MET A 582 1.48 21.42 -21.48
C MET A 582 1.84 21.07 -22.93
N THR A 583 1.05 20.24 -23.60
CA THR A 583 1.34 19.79 -24.97
C THR A 583 0.05 19.48 -25.75
N GLU A 584 0.10 19.69 -27.07
CA GLU A 584 -0.91 19.22 -28.05
C GLU A 584 -0.57 17.82 -28.60
N GLU A 585 0.60 17.26 -28.23
CA GLU A 585 0.99 15.92 -28.64
C GLU A 585 0.34 14.88 -27.71
N ASN A 586 0.20 13.65 -28.25
CA ASN A 586 -0.34 12.53 -27.46
C ASN A 586 0.48 12.31 -26.18
N ILE A 587 -0.21 12.29 -25.06
CA ILE A 587 0.36 12.04 -23.75
C ILE A 587 0.79 10.58 -23.69
N GLN A 588 2.05 10.31 -23.33
CA GLN A 588 2.62 8.97 -23.26
C GLN A 588 2.85 8.57 -21.80
N PHE A 589 2.35 7.41 -21.45
CA PHE A 589 2.51 6.81 -20.13
C PHE A 589 2.98 5.37 -20.30
N SER A 590 4.06 4.98 -19.64
CA SER A 590 4.60 3.62 -19.72
C SER A 590 4.62 2.92 -18.38
N SER A 591 4.27 1.63 -18.38
CA SER A 591 4.38 0.76 -17.20
C SER A 591 4.85 -0.64 -17.59
N MET A 592 5.29 -1.39 -16.55
CA MET A 592 5.73 -2.78 -16.67
C MET A 592 5.24 -3.59 -15.49
N ASN A 593 4.99 -4.86 -15.72
CA ASN A 593 4.71 -5.85 -14.68
C ASN A 593 5.90 -6.82 -14.59
N PRO A 594 6.65 -6.83 -13.49
CA PRO A 594 7.84 -7.67 -13.37
C PRO A 594 7.54 -9.16 -13.18
N VAL A 595 6.29 -9.55 -12.89
CA VAL A 595 5.92 -10.95 -12.62
C VAL A 595 5.57 -11.71 -13.91
N ASP A 596 4.78 -11.11 -14.80
CA ASP A 596 4.43 -11.71 -16.09
C ASP A 596 5.29 -11.18 -17.26
N GLY A 597 6.19 -10.23 -16.98
CA GLY A 597 7.09 -9.63 -17.97
C GLY A 597 6.39 -8.71 -18.96
N SER A 598 5.09 -8.43 -18.82
CA SER A 598 4.38 -7.49 -19.67
C SER A 598 4.88 -6.06 -19.44
N ALA A 599 4.88 -5.27 -20.50
CA ALA A 599 5.19 -3.84 -20.44
C ALA A 599 4.56 -3.11 -21.62
N ALA A 600 4.04 -1.91 -21.40
CA ALA A 600 3.39 -1.16 -22.44
C ALA A 600 3.59 0.36 -22.29
N THR A 601 3.53 1.07 -23.43
CA THR A 601 3.32 2.50 -23.50
C THR A 601 1.90 2.76 -23.97
N TYR A 602 1.15 3.49 -23.19
CA TYR A 602 -0.21 3.91 -23.46
C TYR A 602 -0.23 5.35 -23.97
N PHE A 603 -1.16 5.65 -24.86
CA PHE A 603 -1.30 6.95 -25.49
C PHE A 603 -2.66 7.54 -25.17
N TYR A 604 -2.66 8.82 -24.82
CA TYR A 604 -3.88 9.57 -24.53
C TYR A 604 -3.89 10.86 -25.33
N ASP A 605 -5.08 11.27 -25.74
CA ASP A 605 -5.35 12.64 -26.19
C ASP A 605 -6.04 13.41 -25.06
N SER A 606 -5.94 14.74 -25.11
CA SER A 606 -6.61 15.61 -24.16
C SER A 606 -7.72 16.40 -24.86
N THR A 607 -8.88 16.47 -24.22
CA THR A 607 -9.97 17.35 -24.67
C THR A 607 -9.70 18.83 -24.37
N TYR A 608 -8.63 19.13 -23.61
CA TYR A 608 -8.20 20.47 -23.26
C TYR A 608 -7.20 20.98 -24.31
N ALA A 609 -7.25 22.30 -24.59
CA ALA A 609 -6.21 22.94 -25.39
C ALA A 609 -4.98 23.25 -24.54
N ALA A 610 -3.80 23.00 -25.09
CA ALA A 610 -2.54 23.33 -24.45
C ALA A 610 -2.30 24.85 -24.37
N PHE A 611 -1.53 25.28 -23.38
CA PHE A 611 -1.05 26.66 -23.27
C PHE A 611 0.36 26.78 -23.87
N ASP A 612 0.62 27.84 -24.57
CA ASP A 612 1.90 28.11 -25.24
C ASP A 612 2.87 28.83 -24.27
N TYR A 613 3.56 28.05 -23.44
CA TYR A 613 4.58 28.51 -22.49
C TYR A 613 5.86 27.68 -22.62
N ASP A 614 7.00 28.27 -22.23
CA ASP A 614 8.20 27.50 -21.91
C ASP A 614 7.98 26.77 -20.57
N TRP A 615 7.80 25.44 -20.61
CA TRP A 615 7.48 24.65 -19.44
C TRP A 615 8.72 24.15 -18.70
N TYR A 616 8.66 24.22 -17.37
CA TYR A 616 9.64 23.67 -16.46
C TYR A 616 8.94 22.82 -15.40
N VAL A 617 9.57 21.71 -14.98
CA VAL A 617 9.15 20.92 -13.82
C VAL A 617 10.26 20.99 -12.78
N MET A 618 9.91 21.50 -11.60
CA MET A 618 10.88 21.67 -10.52
C MET A 618 10.74 20.57 -9.48
N THR A 619 11.83 19.82 -9.28
CA THR A 619 11.88 18.61 -8.43
C THR A 619 12.85 18.76 -7.26
N SER A 620 12.69 17.89 -6.27
CA SER A 620 13.66 17.71 -5.17
C SER A 620 13.68 16.25 -4.69
N SER A 621 14.48 15.95 -3.67
CA SER A 621 14.48 14.64 -2.99
C SER A 621 13.16 14.30 -2.26
N ILE A 622 12.15 15.17 -2.32
CA ILE A 622 10.81 14.92 -1.79
C ILE A 622 9.84 14.57 -2.92
N THR A 623 10.19 14.91 -4.17
CA THR A 623 9.39 14.54 -5.35
C THR A 623 9.36 13.02 -5.47
N PHE A 624 8.17 12.42 -5.26
CA PHE A 624 8.02 10.98 -5.11
C PHE A 624 6.72 10.48 -5.79
N SER A 625 6.63 9.19 -6.14
CA SER A 625 5.41 8.56 -6.67
C SER A 625 4.88 9.26 -7.93
N ALA A 626 3.61 9.65 -8.02
CA ALA A 626 3.04 10.35 -9.17
C ALA A 626 3.78 11.65 -9.54
N ALA A 627 4.45 12.31 -8.58
CA ALA A 627 5.29 13.46 -8.88
C ALA A 627 6.61 13.06 -9.56
N ASN A 628 7.18 11.92 -9.17
CA ASN A 628 8.31 11.33 -9.89
C ASN A 628 7.90 10.91 -11.31
N LEU A 629 6.71 10.32 -11.46
CA LEU A 629 6.14 10.00 -12.79
C LEU A 629 5.99 11.25 -13.64
N MET A 630 5.43 12.36 -13.10
CA MET A 630 5.30 13.63 -13.83
C MET A 630 6.67 14.12 -14.36
N ALA A 631 7.70 14.10 -13.51
CA ALA A 631 9.04 14.49 -13.92
C ALA A 631 9.62 13.54 -14.99
N SER A 632 9.37 12.23 -14.87
CA SER A 632 9.81 11.21 -15.83
C SER A 632 9.17 11.42 -17.19
N MET A 633 7.84 11.51 -17.24
CA MET A 633 7.09 11.74 -18.48
C MET A 633 7.48 13.07 -19.16
N ALA A 634 7.59 14.15 -18.36
CA ALA A 634 7.97 15.47 -18.89
C ALA A 634 9.35 15.44 -19.58
N LYS A 635 10.28 14.68 -19.01
CA LYS A 635 11.62 14.49 -19.56
C LYS A 635 11.62 13.59 -20.79
N GLU A 636 10.93 12.46 -20.74
CA GLU A 636 10.83 11.49 -21.84
C GLU A 636 10.15 12.09 -23.07
N MET A 637 9.04 12.78 -22.89
CA MET A 637 8.30 13.45 -23.95
C MET A 637 8.98 14.75 -24.43
N GLY A 638 9.96 15.28 -23.67
CA GLY A 638 10.62 16.54 -23.99
C GLY A 638 9.71 17.78 -23.84
N VAL A 639 8.62 17.66 -23.10
CA VAL A 639 7.60 18.72 -22.91
C VAL A 639 8.09 19.82 -21.98
N ALA A 640 8.90 19.46 -20.96
CA ALA A 640 9.43 20.43 -20.00
C ALA A 640 10.90 20.18 -19.67
N THR A 641 11.59 21.25 -19.26
CA THR A 641 12.95 21.15 -18.70
C THR A 641 12.87 20.84 -17.21
N ILE A 642 13.58 19.81 -16.77
CA ILE A 642 13.60 19.41 -15.36
C ILE A 642 14.67 20.21 -14.61
N ILE A 643 14.25 20.98 -13.61
CA ILE A 643 15.14 21.80 -12.78
C ILE A 643 15.01 21.37 -11.30
N GLY A 644 16.03 21.65 -10.50
CA GLY A 644 15.98 21.29 -9.05
C GLY A 644 17.05 20.31 -8.66
N THR A 645 16.67 19.26 -7.94
CA THR A 645 17.51 18.09 -7.61
C THR A 645 16.76 16.80 -7.93
N GLN A 646 17.51 15.69 -8.07
CA GLN A 646 16.94 14.38 -8.40
C GLN A 646 15.77 14.02 -7.47
N SER A 647 14.71 13.46 -8.03
CA SER A 647 13.54 12.95 -7.31
C SER A 647 13.86 11.66 -6.54
N SER A 648 12.94 11.20 -5.70
CA SER A 648 13.13 10.05 -4.81
C SER A 648 12.52 8.73 -5.31
N GLY A 649 12.07 8.67 -6.56
CA GLY A 649 11.51 7.43 -7.11
C GLY A 649 10.04 7.21 -6.73
N GLY A 650 9.69 5.98 -6.36
CA GLY A 650 8.31 5.55 -6.14
C GLY A 650 7.65 5.16 -7.47
N ALA A 651 8.22 4.17 -8.15
CA ALA A 651 7.81 3.78 -9.49
C ALA A 651 6.51 2.99 -9.55
N ALA A 652 6.01 2.46 -8.45
CA ALA A 652 4.80 1.64 -8.48
C ALA A 652 3.56 2.42 -8.01
N SER A 653 2.39 2.04 -8.49
CA SER A 653 1.14 2.40 -7.81
C SER A 653 1.04 1.69 -6.47
N ILE A 654 0.15 2.17 -5.59
CA ILE A 654 -0.08 1.55 -4.28
C ILE A 654 -1.24 0.58 -4.33
N GLY A 655 -1.27 -0.38 -3.41
CA GLY A 655 -2.39 -1.28 -3.17
C GLY A 655 -2.34 -1.83 -1.76
N LEU A 656 -3.45 -2.40 -1.30
CA LEU A 656 -3.56 -2.94 0.04
C LEU A 656 -3.42 -4.46 0.01
N PHE A 657 -2.82 -5.02 1.07
CA PHE A 657 -2.96 -6.43 1.42
C PHE A 657 -3.73 -6.54 2.74
N VAL A 658 -4.76 -7.35 2.74
CA VAL A 658 -5.49 -7.74 3.95
C VAL A 658 -5.07 -9.16 4.32
N THR A 659 -4.29 -9.29 5.37
CA THR A 659 -3.79 -10.60 5.83
C THR A 659 -4.91 -11.42 6.50
N PRO A 660 -4.74 -12.73 6.67
CA PRO A 660 -5.74 -13.59 7.32
C PRO A 660 -6.20 -13.13 8.71
N ASP A 661 -5.33 -12.47 9.48
CA ASP A 661 -5.67 -11.89 10.79
C ASP A 661 -6.31 -10.49 10.70
N GLY A 662 -6.49 -9.97 9.47
CA GLY A 662 -7.03 -8.65 9.19
C GLY A 662 -6.03 -7.51 9.33
N THR A 663 -4.73 -7.79 9.47
CA THR A 663 -3.70 -6.74 9.39
C THR A 663 -3.67 -6.18 7.98
N MET A 664 -3.60 -4.85 7.86
CA MET A 664 -3.54 -4.14 6.60
C MET A 664 -2.12 -3.66 6.34
N LEU A 665 -1.58 -4.03 5.19
CA LEU A 665 -0.25 -3.63 4.71
C LEU A 665 -0.40 -2.93 3.36
N LEU A 666 0.06 -1.69 3.25
CA LEU A 666 0.20 -1.03 1.96
C LEU A 666 1.45 -1.55 1.25
N ARG A 667 1.41 -1.59 -0.07
CA ARG A 667 2.51 -2.09 -0.90
C ARG A 667 2.64 -1.36 -2.23
N SER A 668 3.83 -1.44 -2.84
CA SER A 668 4.02 -1.19 -4.27
C SER A 668 3.38 -2.31 -5.09
N THR A 669 2.46 -1.97 -6.01
CA THR A 669 1.76 -2.94 -6.86
C THR A 669 2.62 -3.41 -8.03
N LEU A 670 2.09 -4.35 -8.83
CA LEU A 670 2.73 -4.84 -10.06
C LEU A 670 2.72 -3.81 -11.20
N ASN A 671 1.95 -2.73 -11.08
CA ASN A 671 1.99 -1.65 -12.04
C ASN A 671 3.17 -0.71 -11.75
N VAL A 672 4.31 -1.03 -12.33
CA VAL A 672 5.58 -0.30 -12.14
C VAL A 672 5.79 0.69 -13.29
N PHE A 673 5.83 1.98 -12.97
CA PHE A 673 6.06 3.05 -13.95
C PHE A 673 7.45 2.95 -14.55
N ALA A 674 7.53 3.14 -15.85
CA ALA A 674 8.76 2.94 -16.62
C ALA A 674 9.00 4.06 -17.64
N ASN A 675 10.27 4.27 -17.96
CA ASN A 675 10.69 4.95 -19.16
C ASN A 675 10.86 3.94 -20.30
N VAL A 676 10.61 4.34 -21.54
CA VAL A 676 10.81 3.50 -22.70
C VAL A 676 11.92 4.05 -23.59
N THR A 677 12.83 3.17 -24.02
CA THR A 677 13.80 3.46 -25.06
C THR A 677 13.48 2.59 -26.27
N VAL A 678 13.50 3.19 -27.46
CA VAL A 678 13.24 2.51 -28.73
C VAL A 678 14.53 2.46 -29.54
N ASP A 679 14.99 1.27 -29.92
CA ASP A 679 16.19 1.10 -30.72
C ASP A 679 15.93 1.37 -32.22
N GLU A 680 16.99 1.34 -33.07
CA GLU A 680 16.90 1.59 -34.48
C GLU A 680 16.01 0.56 -35.24
N ASN A 681 15.72 -0.59 -34.61
CA ASN A 681 14.89 -1.65 -35.18
C ASN A 681 13.43 -1.58 -34.69
N GLY A 682 13.11 -0.62 -33.81
CA GLY A 682 11.81 -0.45 -33.20
C GLY A 682 11.57 -1.31 -31.95
N ASN A 683 12.61 -2.01 -31.43
CA ASN A 683 12.46 -2.75 -30.16
C ASN A 683 12.38 -1.79 -28.98
N ARG A 684 11.45 -2.07 -28.08
CA ARG A 684 11.20 -1.28 -26.88
C ARG A 684 11.87 -1.92 -25.67
N THR A 685 12.55 -1.12 -24.87
CA THR A 685 13.10 -1.52 -23.59
C THR A 685 12.52 -0.63 -22.51
N TYR A 686 11.87 -1.23 -21.53
CA TYR A 686 11.26 -0.53 -20.40
C TYR A 686 12.21 -0.58 -19.21
N THR A 687 12.33 0.54 -18.51
CA THR A 687 13.21 0.67 -17.33
C THR A 687 12.45 1.38 -16.22
N SER A 688 12.38 0.76 -15.04
CA SER A 688 11.73 1.31 -13.85
C SER A 688 12.27 2.72 -13.51
N VAL A 689 11.36 3.63 -13.14
CA VAL A 689 11.71 4.97 -12.66
C VAL A 689 11.97 5.04 -11.15
N GLU A 690 12.07 3.87 -10.48
CA GLU A 690 12.36 3.77 -9.05
C GLU A 690 13.66 4.48 -8.60
N PRO A 691 14.74 4.52 -9.39
CA PRO A 691 15.93 5.28 -9.01
C PRO A 691 15.75 6.80 -8.93
N GLY A 692 14.59 7.34 -9.35
CA GLY A 692 14.33 8.76 -9.47
C GLY A 692 14.86 9.39 -10.76
N VAL A 693 14.35 10.57 -11.08
CA VAL A 693 14.60 11.29 -12.34
C VAL A 693 15.75 12.31 -12.15
N PRO A 694 16.84 12.21 -12.91
CA PRO A 694 17.91 13.21 -12.86
C PRO A 694 17.47 14.50 -13.53
N VAL A 695 17.86 15.64 -12.94
CA VAL A 695 17.53 16.97 -13.45
C VAL A 695 18.43 17.37 -14.65
N ASP A 696 17.92 18.26 -15.50
CA ASP A 696 18.70 18.87 -16.58
C ASP A 696 19.56 20.03 -16.06
N TYR A 697 19.02 20.79 -15.08
CA TYR A 697 19.75 21.87 -14.42
C TYR A 697 19.56 21.82 -12.91
N THR A 698 20.66 21.93 -12.19
CA THR A 698 20.64 21.85 -10.72
C THR A 698 20.20 23.18 -10.10
N LEU A 699 19.21 23.12 -9.20
CA LEU A 699 18.75 24.18 -8.33
C LEU A 699 18.60 23.64 -6.90
N THR A 700 19.44 24.07 -5.99
CA THR A 700 19.49 23.51 -4.62
C THR A 700 18.43 24.06 -3.67
N ASN A 701 17.90 25.27 -3.94
CA ASN A 701 16.81 25.86 -3.17
C ASN A 701 15.63 26.19 -4.10
N PRO A 702 14.60 25.35 -4.15
CA PRO A 702 13.44 25.54 -5.03
C PRO A 702 12.52 26.69 -4.58
N PHE A 703 12.77 27.30 -3.43
CA PHE A 703 11.99 28.42 -2.90
C PHE A 703 12.69 29.78 -2.99
N ASP A 704 13.90 29.83 -3.56
CA ASP A 704 14.63 31.09 -3.79
C ASP A 704 14.24 31.69 -5.16
N ASN A 705 13.38 32.71 -5.12
CA ASN A 705 12.90 33.38 -6.33
C ASN A 705 14.04 33.92 -7.22
N ALA A 706 15.10 34.48 -6.62
CA ALA A 706 16.21 35.02 -7.40
C ALA A 706 17.02 33.92 -8.07
N ALA A 707 17.21 32.78 -7.41
CA ALA A 707 17.88 31.62 -7.99
C ALA A 707 17.08 31.02 -9.15
N ILE A 708 15.75 30.91 -9.02
CA ILE A 708 14.86 30.43 -10.09
C ILE A 708 14.93 31.36 -11.30
N THR A 709 14.74 32.68 -11.08
CA THR A 709 14.79 33.68 -12.15
C THR A 709 16.13 33.64 -12.90
N ASN A 710 17.25 33.61 -12.18
CA ASN A 710 18.57 33.56 -12.79
C ASN A 710 18.77 32.28 -13.63
N LEU A 711 18.32 31.13 -13.12
CA LEU A 711 18.44 29.86 -13.84
C LEU A 711 17.61 29.85 -15.11
N ILE A 712 16.33 30.27 -15.06
CA ILE A 712 15.45 30.30 -16.23
C ILE A 712 16.00 31.25 -17.29
N ASN A 713 16.47 32.45 -16.90
CA ASN A 713 17.07 33.41 -17.82
C ASN A 713 18.38 32.89 -18.44
N GLN A 714 19.18 32.12 -17.69
CA GLN A 714 20.34 31.41 -18.24
C GLN A 714 19.89 30.40 -19.31
N ILE A 715 18.91 29.55 -19.01
CA ILE A 715 18.40 28.51 -19.94
C ILE A 715 17.85 29.16 -21.22
N ARG A 716 17.05 30.23 -21.08
CA ARG A 716 16.54 30.99 -22.23
C ARG A 716 17.69 31.52 -23.13
N SER A 717 18.77 32.02 -22.51
CA SER A 717 19.93 32.54 -23.25
C SER A 717 20.75 31.46 -23.96
N GLU A 718 20.72 30.21 -23.45
CA GLU A 718 21.39 29.06 -24.08
C GLU A 718 20.59 28.48 -25.26
N ARG A 719 19.29 28.71 -25.30
CA ARG A 719 18.39 28.28 -26.40
C ARG A 719 18.27 29.28 -27.55
N SER A 720 18.51 30.57 -27.25
CA SER A 720 18.50 31.67 -28.27
C SER A 720 19.83 31.75 -29.04
#